data_60a74bebbd79a70546f296ca580eca91
#
_entry.id   60a74bebbd79a70546f296ca580eca91
#
_cell.length_a   1.000
_cell.length_b   1.000
_cell.length_c   1.000
_cell.angle_alpha   90.00
_cell.angle_beta   90.00
_cell.angle_gamma   90.00
#
_symmetry.space_group_name_H-M   'P 1'
#
loop_
_entity.id
_entity.type
_entity.pdbx_description
1 polymer ?
#
loop_
_entity_poly.entity_id
_entity_poly.type
_entity_poly.pdbx_seq_one_letter_code
_entity_poly.pdbx_strand_id
1 'polypeptide(L)'
;MITNDITGRLPVPAWRQPWHKIVLPLLLCVLLPALQARAELYPADSSALNVRDFGAVGDGHTDDTAAFLAALAASGGDTGASFWQDRLVFVPNGTYRITAPLLKRYADGRFASGFVLIGQSETGTVLKLPDQAPGYGDPQRPQPVILTSSKLYRSGATEGGKDYPGRGEGNDAYMNFVENMTIDVGSGNPGAIAIDYLGNNSGAIRHVTLRAGAGSGAVGLSMTRKWPGPTLIQHLTIEGFATGIATAQTEYGLTFEHVNLSNQTDTAITNSQNALTFRNLSIDGPSGRIINVGDKAFLAIEGGTAPGGSVADLIRNDGFVTLRDLSIGGTVQSGVLQGRSNWQAAPPPAGRTAWADPPPVPVVEAGQWVNVATYGATGDPAQDATQALRQAFASGAAVVYLPNGTYAVNDSVDIPASLQRIVGMNSTIRVINRRPAFARTNGMFRAATAGPPLFIERLAFDNTGLGEQVGVELSGGREIVMRDIVSAGTTMLDRRATGGRAFLDNMCCGLLRITGPQPVFARQFDSEGTTTRIINRGSPLSILGLKTEGVCTVLDNREGARTDILGGLVYVVRDGAPATVPTFINTGSSLSAGFVEESLRSGSRYQIYVGRAAGDTTPPVPVTDFPERGFGRFVPDLRDGPP
;
A
#
# COMPACT_ATOMS: atom_id res chain seq x y z
N MET A 1 87.76 55.33 -1.45
CA MET A 1 88.49 55.06 -2.73
C MET A 1 87.80 53.89 -3.39
N ILE A 2 87.27 54.14 -4.61
CA ILE A 2 86.93 53.19 -5.65
C ILE A 2 85.73 52.28 -5.33
N THR A 3 84.57 52.68 -5.68
CA THR A 3 83.69 52.47 -6.88
C THR A 3 83.93 51.17 -7.64
N ASN A 4 82.84 50.36 -7.73
CA ASN A 4 82.34 50.01 -9.05
C ASN A 4 81.02 49.23 -9.01
N ASP A 5 80.11 49.84 -9.65
CA ASP A 5 78.87 49.47 -10.23
C ASP A 5 79.06 48.40 -11.33
N ILE A 6 78.25 47.35 -11.43
CA ILE A 6 77.94 46.71 -12.69
C ILE A 6 76.53 46.11 -12.63
N THR A 7 75.64 46.72 -13.34
CA THR A 7 74.36 46.23 -13.82
C THR A 7 74.52 45.08 -14.84
N GLY A 8 73.86 43.99 -14.64
CA GLY A 8 73.76 42.92 -15.62
C GLY A 8 72.34 42.39 -15.75
N ARG A 9 71.56 42.97 -16.67
CA ARG A 9 70.26 42.38 -17.10
C ARG A 9 70.54 41.21 -18.03
N LEU A 10 69.87 40.05 -17.76
CA LEU A 10 69.69 38.99 -18.69
C LEU A 10 68.20 38.84 -19.07
N PRO A 11 67.85 38.48 -20.30
CA PRO A 11 66.51 38.62 -20.87
C PRO A 11 65.58 37.46 -20.48
N VAL A 12 64.30 37.80 -20.25
CA VAL A 12 63.19 36.89 -20.03
C VAL A 12 62.62 36.48 -21.39
N PRO A 13 62.45 35.20 -21.69
CA PRO A 13 61.64 34.79 -22.84
C PRO A 13 60.15 34.77 -22.46
N ALA A 14 59.37 35.47 -23.25
CA ALA A 14 57.93 35.50 -23.17
C ALA A 14 57.33 34.21 -23.69
N TRP A 15 56.65 33.45 -22.82
CA TRP A 15 55.69 32.46 -23.22
C TRP A 15 54.34 32.86 -22.68
N ARG A 16 53.51 33.43 -23.55
CA ARG A 16 52.09 33.58 -23.31
C ARG A 16 51.44 32.25 -23.62
N GLN A 17 50.84 31.60 -22.64
CA GLN A 17 49.78 30.58 -22.84
C GLN A 17 48.47 31.05 -22.25
N PRO A 18 47.32 30.78 -22.93
CA PRO A 18 46.04 31.23 -22.50
C PRO A 18 45.51 30.34 -21.36
N TRP A 19 45.05 30.93 -20.29
CA TRP A 19 44.35 30.25 -19.21
C TRP A 19 42.98 29.78 -19.72
N HIS A 20 42.85 28.53 -20.07
CA HIS A 20 41.55 27.89 -20.20
C HIS A 20 40.95 27.78 -18.81
N LYS A 21 39.87 28.51 -18.59
CA LYS A 21 39.02 28.36 -17.43
C LYS A 21 38.42 26.93 -17.46
N ILE A 22 39.00 26.02 -16.70
CA ILE A 22 38.38 24.76 -16.37
C ILE A 22 37.26 25.11 -15.39
N VAL A 23 36.04 25.24 -15.92
CA VAL A 23 34.82 25.23 -15.10
C VAL A 23 34.60 23.79 -14.74
N LEU A 24 35.01 23.40 -13.53
CA LEU A 24 34.60 22.15 -12.90
C LEU A 24 33.09 22.29 -12.63
N PRO A 25 32.21 21.45 -13.17
CA PRO A 25 30.84 21.42 -12.70
C PRO A 25 30.87 20.92 -11.25
N LEU A 26 30.58 21.78 -10.30
CA LEU A 26 30.19 21.37 -8.97
C LEU A 26 28.93 20.50 -9.15
N LEU A 27 29.11 19.17 -9.12
CA LEU A 27 28.00 18.25 -8.89
C LEU A 27 27.52 18.53 -7.48
N LEU A 28 26.50 19.38 -7.36
CA LEU A 28 25.73 19.54 -6.15
C LEU A 28 24.94 18.23 -6.00
N CYS A 29 25.55 17.21 -5.37
CA CYS A 29 24.80 16.11 -4.78
C CYS A 29 23.88 16.74 -3.73
N VAL A 30 22.67 17.08 -4.11
CA VAL A 30 21.59 17.26 -3.19
C VAL A 30 21.41 15.90 -2.53
N LEU A 31 22.07 15.70 -1.38
CA LEU A 31 21.72 14.67 -0.41
C LEU A 31 20.30 15.01 0.04
N LEU A 32 19.32 14.53 -0.71
CA LEU A 32 17.99 14.31 -0.15
C LEU A 32 18.24 13.43 1.08
N PRO A 33 17.82 13.84 2.28
CA PRO A 33 17.86 12.93 3.40
C PRO A 33 17.00 11.74 2.96
N ALA A 34 17.62 10.59 2.75
CA ALA A 34 16.89 9.34 2.69
C ALA A 34 16.01 9.36 3.95
N LEU A 35 14.69 9.35 3.78
CA LEU A 35 13.77 9.11 4.88
C LEU A 35 14.19 7.75 5.45
N GLN A 36 15.06 7.78 6.46
CA GLN A 36 15.44 6.56 7.15
C GLN A 36 14.15 6.00 7.74
N ALA A 37 13.78 4.81 7.27
CA ALA A 37 12.71 4.05 7.87
C ALA A 37 12.96 4.04 9.38
N ARG A 38 11.99 4.55 10.11
CA ARG A 38 12.12 4.75 11.55
C ARG A 38 12.27 3.40 12.25
N ALA A 39 13.16 3.31 13.24
CA ALA A 39 13.19 2.18 14.16
C ALA A 39 11.89 2.16 14.97
N GLU A 40 11.05 1.16 14.76
CA GLU A 40 9.82 0.96 15.52
C GLU A 40 10.17 0.25 16.84
N LEU A 41 9.58 0.70 17.93
CA LEU A 41 9.67 0.03 19.24
C LEU A 41 8.28 0.01 19.87
N TYR A 42 7.89 -1.14 20.38
CA TYR A 42 6.61 -1.32 21.06
C TYR A 42 6.81 -1.46 22.56
N PRO A 43 5.95 -0.83 23.39
CA PRO A 43 5.92 -1.10 24.83
C PRO A 43 5.71 -2.59 25.13
N ALA A 44 6.30 -3.09 26.20
CA ALA A 44 6.20 -4.52 26.56
C ALA A 44 4.75 -4.99 26.78
N ASP A 45 3.87 -4.11 27.20
CA ASP A 45 2.44 -4.36 27.44
C ASP A 45 1.54 -4.00 26.25
N SER A 46 2.13 -3.76 25.05
CA SER A 46 1.40 -3.41 23.83
C SER A 46 0.68 -4.58 23.17
N SER A 47 0.82 -5.81 23.67
CA SER A 47 0.40 -7.07 23.06
C SER A 47 1.18 -7.53 21.83
N ALA A 48 2.18 -6.77 21.35
CA ALA A 48 3.11 -7.25 20.33
C ALA A 48 3.92 -8.43 20.86
N LEU A 49 4.10 -9.48 20.05
CA LEU A 49 4.90 -10.64 20.39
C LEU A 49 6.33 -10.42 19.92
N ASN A 50 7.29 -10.39 20.83
CA ASN A 50 8.69 -10.25 20.46
C ASN A 50 9.27 -11.64 20.13
N VAL A 51 9.87 -11.81 18.95
CA VAL A 51 10.47 -13.12 18.54
C VAL A 51 11.53 -13.62 19.53
N ARG A 52 12.18 -12.71 20.26
CA ARG A 52 13.17 -13.07 21.29
C ARG A 52 12.55 -13.79 22.48
N ASP A 53 11.31 -13.52 22.82
CA ASP A 53 10.57 -14.22 23.87
C ASP A 53 10.27 -15.69 23.51
N PHE A 54 10.40 -16.02 22.21
CA PHE A 54 10.27 -17.37 21.66
C PHE A 54 11.62 -18.03 21.39
N GLY A 55 12.72 -17.39 21.77
CA GLY A 55 14.06 -17.95 21.68
C GLY A 55 14.89 -17.49 20.48
N ALA A 56 14.42 -16.51 19.68
CA ALA A 56 15.22 -15.94 18.60
C ALA A 56 16.41 -15.13 19.17
N VAL A 57 17.61 -15.35 18.60
CA VAL A 57 18.86 -14.73 19.05
C VAL A 57 19.23 -13.53 18.18
N GLY A 58 19.18 -13.68 16.85
CA GLY A 58 19.51 -12.62 15.91
C GLY A 58 20.99 -12.29 15.81
N ASP A 59 21.87 -13.30 16.01
CA ASP A 59 23.34 -13.18 15.98
C ASP A 59 23.95 -13.52 14.61
N GLY A 60 23.12 -13.88 13.61
CA GLY A 60 23.52 -14.31 12.27
C GLY A 60 24.00 -15.75 12.16
N HIS A 61 24.11 -16.48 13.26
CA HIS A 61 24.66 -17.83 13.32
C HIS A 61 23.65 -18.87 13.81
N THR A 62 22.95 -18.55 14.89
CA THR A 62 21.90 -19.40 15.47
C THR A 62 20.72 -19.52 14.48
N ASP A 63 20.18 -20.72 14.34
CA ASP A 63 18.99 -20.94 13.53
C ASP A 63 17.74 -20.45 14.29
N ASP A 64 17.20 -19.33 13.89
CA ASP A 64 16.06 -18.68 14.53
C ASP A 64 14.70 -19.14 13.95
N THR A 65 14.70 -20.01 12.95
CA THR A 65 13.48 -20.42 12.21
C THR A 65 12.38 -20.91 13.15
N ALA A 66 12.71 -21.78 14.10
CA ALA A 66 11.72 -22.35 15.02
C ALA A 66 11.08 -21.29 15.93
N ALA A 67 11.86 -20.30 16.39
CA ALA A 67 11.39 -19.21 17.23
C ALA A 67 10.40 -18.30 16.47
N PHE A 68 10.71 -17.97 15.21
CA PHE A 68 9.79 -17.22 14.35
C PHE A 68 8.48 -17.97 14.11
N LEU A 69 8.55 -19.25 13.79
CA LEU A 69 7.34 -20.08 13.56
C LEU A 69 6.49 -20.17 14.82
N ALA A 70 7.10 -20.28 16.00
CA ALA A 70 6.40 -20.29 17.29
C ALA A 70 5.72 -18.94 17.58
N ALA A 71 6.40 -17.81 17.34
CA ALA A 71 5.82 -16.48 17.51
C ALA A 71 4.64 -16.24 16.55
N LEU A 72 4.79 -16.63 15.29
CA LEU A 72 3.73 -16.55 14.28
C LEU A 72 2.52 -17.41 14.64
N ALA A 73 2.73 -18.63 15.13
CA ALA A 73 1.64 -19.49 15.59
C ALA A 73 0.91 -18.89 16.81
N ALA A 74 1.64 -18.25 17.73
CA ALA A 74 1.07 -17.61 18.92
C ALA A 74 0.34 -16.30 18.62
N SER A 75 0.48 -15.71 17.43
CA SER A 75 -0.05 -14.38 17.10
C SER A 75 -1.56 -14.33 16.90
N GLY A 76 -2.23 -15.43 16.61
CA GLY A 76 -3.66 -15.45 16.31
C GLY A 76 -4.38 -16.67 16.80
N GLY A 77 -5.73 -16.58 16.84
CA GLY A 77 -6.60 -17.63 17.37
C GLY A 77 -6.60 -18.91 16.54
N ASP A 78 -6.86 -20.02 17.22
CA ASP A 78 -6.81 -21.38 16.68
C ASP A 78 -7.82 -21.65 15.56
N THR A 79 -8.87 -20.86 15.46
CA THR A 79 -10.01 -21.13 14.56
C THR A 79 -10.12 -20.17 13.39
N GLY A 80 -9.31 -19.08 13.37
CA GLY A 80 -9.42 -18.01 12.37
C GLY A 80 -10.78 -17.28 12.38
N ALA A 81 -11.48 -17.31 13.51
CA ALA A 81 -12.79 -16.64 13.63
C ALA A 81 -12.69 -15.12 13.67
N SER A 82 -11.49 -14.57 13.93
CA SER A 82 -11.28 -13.13 14.11
C SER A 82 -9.91 -12.70 13.59
N PHE A 83 -9.66 -12.87 12.29
CA PHE A 83 -8.40 -12.49 11.65
C PHE A 83 -8.05 -10.99 11.78
N TRP A 84 -9.02 -10.13 12.07
CA TRP A 84 -8.80 -8.70 12.33
C TRP A 84 -8.04 -8.42 13.62
N GLN A 85 -7.96 -9.40 14.52
CA GLN A 85 -7.36 -9.29 15.85
C GLN A 85 -6.08 -10.10 16.02
N ASP A 86 -5.43 -10.50 14.94
CA ASP A 86 -4.14 -11.14 15.02
C ASP A 86 -3.10 -10.15 15.59
N ARG A 87 -2.30 -10.62 16.57
CA ARG A 87 -1.27 -9.80 17.20
C ARG A 87 -0.09 -9.61 16.28
N LEU A 88 0.59 -8.48 16.41
CA LEU A 88 1.84 -8.23 15.70
C LEU A 88 2.95 -9.11 16.25
N VAL A 89 3.78 -9.65 15.37
CA VAL A 89 5.05 -10.29 15.69
C VAL A 89 6.15 -9.27 15.42
N PHE A 90 6.78 -8.80 16.48
CA PHE A 90 7.83 -7.80 16.43
C PHE A 90 9.21 -8.46 16.38
N VAL A 91 10.06 -7.96 15.48
CA VAL A 91 11.42 -8.45 15.27
C VAL A 91 12.42 -7.33 15.57
N PRO A 92 13.10 -7.34 16.73
CA PRO A 92 14.14 -6.38 17.04
C PRO A 92 15.29 -6.39 16.01
N ASN A 93 16.09 -5.33 15.98
CA ASN A 93 17.29 -5.30 15.15
C ASN A 93 18.21 -6.49 15.49
N GLY A 94 18.74 -7.13 14.46
CA GLY A 94 19.58 -8.32 14.50
C GLY A 94 19.63 -9.00 13.15
N THR A 95 20.57 -9.93 12.98
CA THR A 95 20.63 -10.79 11.81
C THR A 95 20.13 -12.18 12.19
N TYR A 96 18.96 -12.55 11.70
CA TYR A 96 18.28 -13.80 12.04
C TYR A 96 18.51 -14.83 10.92
N ARG A 97 19.20 -15.91 11.24
CA ARG A 97 19.45 -17.00 10.30
C ARG A 97 18.17 -17.83 10.15
N ILE A 98 17.66 -17.91 8.91
CA ILE A 98 16.43 -18.62 8.57
C ILE A 98 16.79 -19.76 7.62
N THR A 99 16.39 -21.00 7.94
CA THR A 99 16.76 -22.20 7.17
C THR A 99 15.58 -22.88 6.48
N ALA A 100 14.35 -22.44 6.78
CA ALA A 100 13.12 -22.95 6.17
C ALA A 100 12.08 -21.83 6.04
N PRO A 101 11.04 -22.01 5.20
CA PRO A 101 10.02 -20.98 5.00
C PRO A 101 9.34 -20.54 6.30
N LEU A 102 9.30 -19.21 6.52
CA LEU A 102 8.48 -18.62 7.57
C LEU A 102 7.04 -18.53 7.09
N LEU A 103 6.14 -19.17 7.79
CA LEU A 103 4.72 -19.21 7.47
C LEU A 103 3.88 -19.37 8.74
N LYS A 104 2.64 -18.91 8.69
CA LYS A 104 1.71 -19.04 9.81
C LYS A 104 0.80 -20.25 9.61
N ARG A 105 0.61 -21.03 10.69
CA ARG A 105 -0.34 -22.14 10.73
C ARG A 105 -1.24 -22.03 11.96
N TYR A 106 -2.47 -22.50 11.81
CA TYR A 106 -3.34 -22.79 12.95
C TYR A 106 -2.86 -24.03 13.71
N ALA A 107 -3.35 -24.22 14.94
CA ALA A 107 -3.01 -25.39 15.77
C ALA A 107 -3.35 -26.72 15.10
N ASP A 108 -4.36 -26.75 14.23
CA ASP A 108 -4.74 -27.92 13.44
C ASP A 108 -3.84 -28.19 12.21
N GLY A 109 -2.79 -27.38 12.03
CA GLY A 109 -1.80 -27.51 10.95
C GLY A 109 -2.19 -26.85 9.63
N ARG A 110 -3.42 -26.32 9.48
CA ARG A 110 -3.83 -25.58 8.28
C ARG A 110 -3.05 -24.27 8.15
N PHE A 111 -2.86 -23.81 6.93
CA PHE A 111 -2.34 -22.48 6.68
C PHE A 111 -3.28 -21.41 7.24
N ALA A 112 -2.72 -20.31 7.69
CA ALA A 112 -3.45 -19.21 8.30
C ALA A 112 -3.17 -17.88 7.60
N SER A 113 -4.16 -16.98 7.61
CA SER A 113 -3.99 -15.55 7.36
C SER A 113 -3.51 -14.83 8.63
N GLY A 114 -3.37 -13.51 8.57
CA GLY A 114 -2.91 -12.74 9.74
C GLY A 114 -1.42 -12.91 10.01
N PHE A 115 -0.62 -13.04 8.95
CA PHE A 115 0.83 -13.03 9.04
C PHE A 115 1.31 -11.59 9.22
N VAL A 116 1.51 -11.14 10.45
CA VAL A 116 1.91 -9.76 10.77
C VAL A 116 3.32 -9.75 11.33
N LEU A 117 4.32 -9.53 10.47
CA LEU A 117 5.74 -9.54 10.83
C LEU A 117 6.33 -8.14 10.64
N ILE A 118 6.71 -7.49 11.74
CA ILE A 118 7.16 -6.10 11.76
C ILE A 118 8.58 -6.04 12.33
N GLY A 119 9.53 -5.67 11.51
CA GLY A 119 10.91 -5.40 11.94
C GLY A 119 11.03 -4.07 12.68
N GLN A 120 12.04 -3.95 13.50
CA GLN A 120 12.35 -2.69 14.18
C GLN A 120 12.80 -1.62 13.18
N SER A 121 13.60 -1.99 12.18
CA SER A 121 14.03 -1.10 11.11
C SER A 121 14.43 -1.87 9.86
N GLU A 122 14.26 -1.29 8.68
CA GLU A 122 14.54 -1.92 7.40
C GLU A 122 15.97 -2.45 7.29
N THR A 123 16.96 -1.67 7.70
CA THR A 123 18.38 -2.04 7.58
C THR A 123 18.91 -2.79 8.80
N GLY A 124 18.30 -2.64 9.96
CA GLY A 124 18.76 -3.26 11.20
C GLY A 124 18.17 -4.64 11.46
N THR A 125 16.98 -4.93 10.94
CA THR A 125 16.33 -6.24 11.04
C THR A 125 16.58 -7.03 9.76
N VAL A 126 17.42 -8.06 9.82
CA VAL A 126 17.82 -8.85 8.65
C VAL A 126 17.40 -10.31 8.82
N LEU A 127 16.58 -10.83 7.93
CA LEU A 127 16.31 -12.25 7.78
C LEU A 127 17.30 -12.82 6.76
N LYS A 128 18.18 -13.70 7.17
CA LYS A 128 19.28 -14.21 6.35
C LYS A 128 19.12 -15.70 6.06
N LEU A 129 18.93 -16.03 4.76
CA LEU A 129 19.07 -17.41 4.31
C LEU A 129 20.56 -17.76 4.20
N PRO A 130 21.04 -18.89 4.72
CA PRO A 130 22.42 -19.31 4.53
C PRO A 130 22.82 -19.43 3.06
N ASP A 131 24.09 -19.24 2.75
CA ASP A 131 24.59 -19.56 1.42
C ASP A 131 24.41 -21.04 1.14
N GLN A 132 24.02 -21.41 -0.08
CA GLN A 132 23.78 -22.78 -0.53
C GLN A 132 22.82 -23.55 0.39
N ALA A 133 21.76 -22.88 0.84
CA ALA A 133 20.80 -23.46 1.79
C ALA A 133 20.10 -24.70 1.20
N PRO A 134 19.98 -25.79 1.97
CA PRO A 134 19.24 -26.96 1.54
C PRO A 134 17.80 -26.62 1.13
N GLY A 135 17.37 -27.13 -0.04
CA GLY A 135 16.02 -26.89 -0.59
C GLY A 135 15.89 -25.64 -1.48
N TYR A 136 16.90 -24.76 -1.53
CA TYR A 136 16.88 -23.54 -2.35
C TYR A 136 17.77 -23.58 -3.58
N GLY A 137 18.37 -24.75 -3.88
CA GLY A 137 19.28 -24.92 -5.01
C GLY A 137 18.62 -25.21 -6.37
N ASP A 138 17.30 -25.45 -6.42
CA ASP A 138 16.59 -25.84 -7.65
C ASP A 138 15.67 -24.72 -8.15
N PRO A 139 16.03 -23.98 -9.21
CA PRO A 139 15.19 -22.90 -9.74
C PRO A 139 13.90 -23.41 -10.42
N GLN A 140 13.79 -24.71 -10.73
CA GLN A 140 12.55 -25.30 -11.25
C GLN A 140 11.55 -25.65 -10.13
N ARG A 141 11.99 -25.66 -8.89
CA ARG A 141 11.16 -25.86 -7.70
C ARG A 141 11.47 -24.79 -6.65
N PRO A 142 11.18 -23.53 -6.96
CA PRO A 142 11.55 -22.42 -6.09
C PRO A 142 10.85 -22.50 -4.73
N GLN A 143 11.56 -22.08 -3.68
CA GLN A 143 11.07 -22.06 -2.30
C GLN A 143 11.12 -20.64 -1.72
N PRO A 144 10.08 -20.19 -1.01
CA PRO A 144 10.07 -18.86 -0.38
C PRO A 144 10.80 -18.86 0.97
N VAL A 145 11.40 -17.71 1.31
CA VAL A 145 11.84 -17.42 2.68
C VAL A 145 10.64 -17.00 3.53
N ILE A 146 9.78 -16.12 3.01
CA ILE A 146 8.48 -15.81 3.62
C ILE A 146 7.36 -16.31 2.71
N LEU A 147 6.40 -17.01 3.30
CA LEU A 147 5.17 -17.45 2.66
C LEU A 147 3.97 -16.89 3.44
N THR A 148 3.29 -15.88 2.91
CA THR A 148 1.98 -15.52 3.44
C THR A 148 0.90 -16.39 2.81
N SER A 149 -0.17 -16.68 3.53
CA SER A 149 -1.21 -17.59 3.05
C SER A 149 -2.58 -17.24 3.64
N SER A 150 -3.55 -18.07 3.34
CA SER A 150 -4.87 -18.02 3.94
C SER A 150 -5.28 -19.40 4.41
N LYS A 151 -6.30 -19.50 5.25
CA LYS A 151 -6.86 -20.80 5.54
C LYS A 151 -7.44 -21.38 4.26
N LEU A 152 -7.13 -22.63 4.03
CA LEU A 152 -7.81 -23.40 3.01
C LEU A 152 -9.30 -23.30 3.31
N TYR A 153 -9.88 -22.42 2.58
CA TYR A 153 -11.12 -22.55 2.14
C TYR A 153 -12.29 -22.32 3.04
N ARG A 154 -13.18 -21.53 2.55
CA ARG A 154 -14.62 -21.58 2.84
C ARG A 154 -15.24 -22.80 2.17
N SER A 155 -16.21 -23.47 2.75
CA SER A 155 -17.10 -24.47 2.25
C SER A 155 -16.96 -24.90 0.78
N GLY A 156 -16.31 -25.67 0.33
CA GLY A 156 -16.12 -26.07 -1.02
C GLY A 156 -14.65 -26.21 -1.28
N ALA A 157 -13.99 -26.84 -0.34
CA ALA A 157 -12.59 -27.20 -0.36
C ALA A 157 -12.01 -27.64 -1.73
N THR A 158 -12.88 -27.78 -2.72
CA THR A 158 -12.54 -28.06 -4.10
C THR A 158 -11.92 -26.87 -4.83
N GLU A 159 -12.17 -25.61 -4.46
CA GLU A 159 -11.56 -24.47 -5.16
C GLU A 159 -10.12 -24.23 -4.72
N GLY A 160 -9.85 -24.12 -3.44
CA GLY A 160 -8.50 -23.92 -2.93
C GLY A 160 -7.64 -25.18 -2.96
N GLY A 161 -8.24 -26.35 -2.74
CA GLY A 161 -7.53 -27.60 -2.60
C GLY A 161 -6.99 -28.20 -3.90
N LYS A 162 -7.59 -27.90 -5.04
CA LYS A 162 -7.24 -28.51 -6.31
C LYS A 162 -6.10 -27.80 -7.04
N ASP A 163 -6.14 -26.45 -7.02
CA ASP A 163 -5.19 -25.63 -7.75
C ASP A 163 -4.08 -25.07 -6.84
N TYR A 164 -4.31 -25.06 -5.52
CA TYR A 164 -3.42 -24.45 -4.52
C TYR A 164 -3.24 -25.34 -3.29
N PRO A 165 -2.77 -26.56 -3.46
CA PRO A 165 -2.73 -27.54 -2.38
C PRO A 165 -1.90 -27.05 -1.19
N GLY A 166 -2.60 -26.72 -0.11
CA GLY A 166 -1.98 -26.38 1.16
C GLY A 166 -1.43 -24.95 1.29
N ARG A 167 -1.47 -24.10 0.25
CA ARG A 167 -0.89 -22.76 0.31
C ARG A 167 -1.91 -21.63 0.42
N GLY A 168 -3.21 -21.95 0.39
CA GLY A 168 -4.29 -20.98 0.40
C GLY A 168 -4.46 -20.21 -0.92
N GLU A 169 -5.47 -19.40 -0.98
CA GLU A 169 -5.79 -18.50 -2.08
C GLU A 169 -6.14 -17.12 -1.54
N GLY A 170 -6.16 -16.07 -2.38
CA GLY A 170 -6.26 -14.70 -1.92
C GLY A 170 -7.50 -14.34 -1.13
N ASN A 171 -8.64 -14.96 -1.42
CA ASN A 171 -9.93 -14.55 -0.87
C ASN A 171 -10.02 -14.51 0.66
N ASP A 172 -9.19 -15.27 1.37
CA ASP A 172 -9.12 -15.30 2.83
C ASP A 172 -7.75 -14.81 3.37
N ALA A 173 -6.93 -14.17 2.52
CA ALA A 173 -5.56 -13.76 2.87
C ALA A 173 -5.51 -12.39 3.58
N TYR A 174 -6.40 -12.17 4.53
CA TYR A 174 -6.49 -10.91 5.27
C TYR A 174 -5.34 -10.70 6.24
N MET A 175 -5.00 -9.44 6.49
CA MET A 175 -4.07 -9.01 7.53
C MET A 175 -2.65 -9.62 7.39
N ASN A 176 -2.17 -9.79 6.16
CA ASN A 176 -0.80 -10.20 5.92
C ASN A 176 0.09 -8.96 5.75
N PHE A 177 1.02 -8.75 6.68
CA PHE A 177 1.93 -7.61 6.70
C PHE A 177 3.38 -8.06 6.83
N VAL A 178 4.26 -7.47 6.01
CA VAL A 178 5.72 -7.62 6.13
C VAL A 178 6.33 -6.22 6.06
N GLU A 179 6.93 -5.76 7.16
CA GLU A 179 7.37 -4.36 7.24
C GLU A 179 8.73 -4.21 7.93
N ASN A 180 9.46 -3.17 7.56
CA ASN A 180 10.67 -2.69 8.21
C ASN A 180 11.78 -3.76 8.35
N MET A 181 12.14 -4.44 7.26
CA MET A 181 13.19 -5.45 7.30
C MET A 181 13.91 -5.66 5.97
N THR A 182 15.08 -6.25 6.03
CA THR A 182 15.81 -6.80 4.89
C THR A 182 15.66 -8.32 4.86
N ILE A 183 15.35 -8.88 3.69
CA ILE A 183 15.36 -10.32 3.45
C ILE A 183 16.50 -10.61 2.47
N ASP A 184 17.55 -11.24 2.97
CA ASP A 184 18.75 -11.59 2.21
C ASP A 184 18.75 -13.10 1.94
N VAL A 185 18.58 -13.47 0.67
CA VAL A 185 18.52 -14.88 0.28
C VAL A 185 19.90 -15.52 0.08
N GLY A 186 20.98 -14.88 0.54
CA GLY A 186 22.34 -15.43 0.48
C GLY A 186 22.87 -15.61 -0.94
N SER A 187 23.93 -16.41 -1.06
CA SER A 187 24.58 -16.76 -2.32
C SER A 187 24.43 -18.24 -2.64
N GLY A 188 24.37 -18.60 -3.94
CA GLY A 188 24.24 -20.00 -4.36
C GLY A 188 22.87 -20.63 -4.08
N ASN A 189 21.82 -19.82 -3.99
CA ASN A 189 20.43 -20.24 -3.79
C ASN A 189 19.55 -19.88 -5.01
N PRO A 190 19.78 -20.45 -6.20
CA PRO A 190 19.09 -20.05 -7.42
C PRO A 190 17.58 -20.29 -7.41
N GLY A 191 17.08 -21.17 -6.54
CA GLY A 191 15.65 -21.44 -6.35
C GLY A 191 15.00 -20.59 -5.24
N ALA A 192 15.68 -19.59 -4.66
CA ALA A 192 15.10 -18.81 -3.59
C ALA A 192 14.09 -17.76 -4.12
N ILE A 193 12.92 -17.71 -3.48
CA ILE A 193 11.97 -16.60 -3.54
C ILE A 193 12.08 -15.84 -2.21
N ALA A 194 12.27 -14.52 -2.24
CA ALA A 194 12.33 -13.79 -0.96
C ALA A 194 10.96 -13.78 -0.28
N ILE A 195 9.91 -13.35 -0.98
CA ILE A 195 8.53 -13.38 -0.46
C ILE A 195 7.60 -13.98 -1.52
N ASP A 196 6.88 -15.04 -1.16
CA ASP A 196 5.70 -15.50 -1.88
C ASP A 196 4.46 -14.98 -1.14
N TYR A 197 3.84 -13.95 -1.72
CA TYR A 197 2.86 -13.12 -1.01
C TYR A 197 1.44 -13.32 -1.53
N LEU A 198 0.52 -13.39 -0.59
CA LEU A 198 -0.90 -13.16 -0.78
C LEU A 198 -1.34 -12.08 0.21
N GLY A 199 -2.12 -11.11 -0.25
CA GLY A 199 -2.86 -10.17 0.57
C GLY A 199 -4.30 -10.10 0.07
N ASN A 200 -5.22 -9.65 0.90
CA ASN A 200 -6.59 -9.37 0.50
C ASN A 200 -7.20 -8.30 1.41
N ASN A 201 -7.80 -7.30 0.82
CA ASN A 201 -8.52 -6.20 1.46
C ASN A 201 -7.75 -5.46 2.58
N SER A 202 -6.93 -6.12 3.33
CA SER A 202 -6.06 -5.54 4.37
C SER A 202 -4.77 -6.35 4.45
N GLY A 203 -3.70 -5.78 3.95
CA GLY A 203 -2.36 -6.35 3.94
C GLY A 203 -1.41 -5.39 3.25
N ALA A 204 -0.14 -5.42 3.62
CA ALA A 204 0.86 -4.57 3.00
C ALA A 204 2.28 -5.10 3.12
N ILE A 205 3.14 -4.68 2.20
CA ILE A 205 4.59 -4.74 2.33
C ILE A 205 5.11 -3.31 2.37
N ARG A 206 5.87 -2.92 3.41
CA ARG A 206 6.39 -1.56 3.55
C ARG A 206 7.80 -1.54 4.09
N HIS A 207 8.65 -0.67 3.50
CA HIS A 207 10.03 -0.49 3.94
C HIS A 207 10.78 -1.82 4.02
N VAL A 208 10.80 -2.54 2.89
CA VAL A 208 11.42 -3.85 2.77
C VAL A 208 12.47 -3.85 1.67
N THR A 209 13.65 -4.36 2.00
CA THR A 209 14.70 -4.66 1.02
C THR A 209 14.80 -6.16 0.81
N LEU A 210 14.69 -6.61 -0.44
CA LEU A 210 14.90 -7.99 -0.87
C LEU A 210 16.23 -8.05 -1.61
N ARG A 211 17.16 -8.88 -1.15
CA ARG A 211 18.50 -8.94 -1.71
C ARG A 211 18.93 -10.37 -2.04
N ALA A 212 19.46 -10.57 -3.21
CA ALA A 212 20.05 -11.83 -3.65
C ALA A 212 21.55 -11.65 -3.88
N GLY A 213 22.33 -12.55 -3.30
CA GLY A 213 23.77 -12.66 -3.56
C GLY A 213 24.08 -13.36 -4.89
N ALA A 214 25.35 -13.55 -5.19
CA ALA A 214 25.79 -14.17 -6.44
C ALA A 214 25.18 -15.56 -6.65
N GLY A 215 24.59 -15.79 -7.84
CA GLY A 215 23.97 -17.06 -8.21
C GLY A 215 22.74 -17.43 -7.36
N SER A 216 22.04 -16.44 -6.83
CA SER A 216 20.84 -16.63 -6.00
C SER A 216 19.64 -15.89 -6.57
N GLY A 217 18.46 -16.26 -6.06
CA GLY A 217 17.24 -15.52 -6.22
C GLY A 217 16.49 -15.79 -7.54
N ALA A 218 15.54 -16.68 -7.51
CA ALA A 218 14.62 -16.87 -8.62
C ALA A 218 13.67 -15.68 -8.76
N VAL A 219 13.01 -15.25 -7.67
CA VAL A 219 12.04 -14.15 -7.67
C VAL A 219 12.17 -13.36 -6.37
N GLY A 220 12.21 -12.04 -6.48
CA GLY A 220 12.16 -11.17 -5.29
C GLY A 220 10.79 -11.23 -4.62
N LEU A 221 9.77 -10.70 -5.29
CA LEU A 221 8.39 -10.75 -4.82
C LEU A 221 7.53 -11.56 -5.80
N SER A 222 7.03 -12.69 -5.35
CA SER A 222 6.11 -13.55 -6.09
C SER A 222 4.67 -13.33 -5.61
N MET A 223 3.77 -12.98 -6.52
CA MET A 223 2.34 -12.81 -6.32
C MET A 223 1.58 -13.55 -7.43
N THR A 224 1.93 -14.83 -7.65
CA THR A 224 1.44 -15.62 -8.78
C THR A 224 0.35 -16.62 -8.40
N ARG A 225 0.03 -16.73 -7.11
CA ARG A 225 -1.08 -17.57 -6.64
C ARG A 225 -2.43 -16.86 -6.93
N LYS A 226 -3.50 -17.63 -6.86
CA LYS A 226 -4.86 -17.16 -7.20
C LYS A 226 -5.29 -16.01 -6.30
N TRP A 227 -5.78 -14.94 -6.92
CA TRP A 227 -6.32 -13.75 -6.26
C TRP A 227 -5.32 -13.08 -5.29
N PRO A 228 -4.17 -12.60 -5.80
CA PRO A 228 -3.06 -12.18 -4.94
C PRO A 228 -3.26 -10.85 -4.20
N GLY A 229 -4.37 -10.13 -4.42
CA GLY A 229 -4.66 -8.82 -3.84
C GLY A 229 -6.13 -8.67 -3.42
N PRO A 230 -6.63 -7.46 -3.18
CA PRO A 230 -5.89 -6.18 -3.28
C PRO A 230 -4.91 -5.98 -2.13
N THR A 231 -3.82 -5.27 -2.38
CA THR A 231 -2.80 -4.98 -1.37
C THR A 231 -1.94 -3.78 -1.74
N LEU A 232 -1.31 -3.16 -0.74
CA LEU A 232 -0.41 -2.03 -0.88
C LEU A 232 1.04 -2.44 -0.66
N ILE A 233 1.89 -2.18 -1.64
CA ILE A 233 3.34 -2.37 -1.54
C ILE A 233 4.01 -1.00 -1.65
N GLN A 234 4.70 -0.56 -0.59
CA GLN A 234 5.35 0.75 -0.51
C GLN A 234 6.80 0.63 -0.06
N HIS A 235 7.68 1.47 -0.64
CA HIS A 235 9.10 1.52 -0.28
C HIS A 235 9.74 0.13 -0.32
N LEU A 236 9.61 -0.52 -1.48
CA LEU A 236 10.19 -1.84 -1.74
C LEU A 236 11.44 -1.71 -2.60
N THR A 237 12.55 -2.25 -2.14
CA THR A 237 13.78 -2.39 -2.91
C THR A 237 14.04 -3.86 -3.21
N ILE A 238 14.31 -4.21 -4.48
CA ILE A 238 14.66 -5.58 -4.90
C ILE A 238 15.94 -5.56 -5.70
N GLU A 239 16.94 -6.31 -5.25
CA GLU A 239 18.28 -6.31 -5.81
C GLU A 239 18.75 -7.73 -6.19
N GLY A 240 19.18 -7.93 -7.42
CA GLY A 240 19.98 -9.10 -7.85
C GLY A 240 19.20 -10.40 -8.12
N PHE A 241 17.89 -10.40 -8.12
CA PHE A 241 17.07 -11.59 -8.46
C PHE A 241 16.98 -11.79 -9.99
N ALA A 242 16.66 -13.00 -10.43
CA ALA A 242 16.36 -13.24 -11.84
C ALA A 242 15.13 -12.43 -12.26
N THR A 243 14.03 -12.56 -11.53
CA THR A 243 12.84 -11.71 -11.70
C THR A 243 12.63 -10.88 -10.44
N GLY A 244 12.44 -9.56 -10.60
CA GLY A 244 12.17 -8.67 -9.47
C GLY A 244 10.78 -8.94 -8.89
N ILE A 245 9.73 -8.64 -9.66
CA ILE A 245 8.32 -8.86 -9.28
C ILE A 245 7.66 -9.78 -10.30
N ALA A 246 7.01 -10.85 -9.82
CA ALA A 246 6.21 -11.74 -10.63
C ALA A 246 4.75 -11.73 -10.14
N THR A 247 3.80 -11.38 -11.02
CA THR A 247 2.37 -11.41 -10.73
C THR A 247 1.63 -12.23 -11.77
N ALA A 248 0.59 -12.91 -11.34
CA ALA A 248 -0.30 -13.65 -12.22
C ALA A 248 -1.74 -13.56 -11.69
N GLN A 249 -2.66 -14.13 -12.46
CA GLN A 249 -4.08 -14.20 -12.14
C GLN A 249 -4.81 -12.87 -12.32
N THR A 250 -6.06 -12.98 -12.67
CA THR A 250 -7.01 -11.88 -12.72
C THR A 250 -7.53 -11.57 -11.32
N GLU A 251 -8.28 -10.48 -11.23
CA GLU A 251 -8.98 -10.03 -10.03
C GLU A 251 -8.06 -9.48 -8.93
N TYR A 252 -8.58 -8.51 -8.20
CA TYR A 252 -7.96 -7.83 -7.07
C TYR A 252 -6.63 -7.15 -7.41
N GLY A 253 -6.71 -5.96 -8.02
CA GLY A 253 -5.57 -5.15 -8.44
C GLY A 253 -4.52 -4.92 -7.35
N LEU A 254 -3.28 -4.74 -7.76
CA LEU A 254 -2.12 -4.54 -6.89
C LEU A 254 -1.59 -3.12 -7.01
N THR A 255 -1.34 -2.48 -5.87
CA THR A 255 -0.87 -1.10 -5.79
C THR A 255 0.54 -1.02 -5.26
N PHE A 256 1.42 -0.38 -6.02
CA PHE A 256 2.83 -0.22 -5.72
C PHE A 256 3.21 1.26 -5.70
N GLU A 257 4.00 1.65 -4.70
CA GLU A 257 4.50 3.02 -4.60
C GLU A 257 5.94 3.02 -4.08
N HIS A 258 6.82 3.85 -4.69
CA HIS A 258 8.25 3.91 -4.36
C HIS A 258 8.94 2.54 -4.43
N VAL A 259 8.94 1.94 -5.62
CA VAL A 259 9.58 0.64 -5.87
C VAL A 259 10.88 0.83 -6.63
N ASN A 260 11.96 0.25 -6.10
CA ASN A 260 13.28 0.25 -6.73
C ASN A 260 13.68 -1.18 -7.11
N LEU A 261 13.96 -1.40 -8.38
CA LEU A 261 14.38 -2.67 -8.93
C LEU A 261 15.76 -2.51 -9.55
N SER A 262 16.75 -3.27 -9.09
CA SER A 262 18.12 -3.16 -9.61
C SER A 262 18.80 -4.51 -9.81
N ASN A 263 19.60 -4.62 -10.86
CA ASN A 263 20.43 -5.78 -11.15
C ASN A 263 19.65 -7.10 -11.32
N GLN A 264 18.39 -7.05 -11.80
CA GLN A 264 17.68 -8.26 -12.22
C GLN A 264 18.43 -8.89 -13.39
N THR A 265 18.55 -10.22 -13.38
CA THR A 265 19.31 -10.93 -14.42
C THR A 265 18.45 -11.38 -15.60
N ASP A 266 17.13 -11.37 -15.46
CA ASP A 266 16.17 -11.74 -16.52
C ASP A 266 15.13 -10.63 -16.76
N THR A 267 14.28 -10.33 -15.76
CA THR A 267 13.14 -9.43 -15.94
C THR A 267 12.88 -8.59 -14.69
N ALA A 268 12.64 -7.30 -14.84
CA ALA A 268 12.28 -6.45 -13.72
C ALA A 268 10.88 -6.80 -13.18
N ILE A 269 9.88 -6.85 -14.06
CA ILE A 269 8.47 -7.14 -13.69
C ILE A 269 7.86 -8.08 -14.72
N THR A 270 7.21 -9.13 -14.25
CA THR A 270 6.29 -9.96 -15.04
C THR A 270 4.88 -9.80 -14.52
N ASN A 271 3.95 -9.39 -15.37
CA ASN A 271 2.52 -9.37 -15.11
C ASN A 271 1.79 -10.30 -16.08
N SER A 272 1.10 -11.28 -15.57
CA SER A 272 0.21 -12.14 -16.35
C SER A 272 -1.24 -11.97 -15.87
N GLN A 273 -1.98 -11.15 -16.61
CA GLN A 273 -3.43 -10.94 -16.43
C GLN A 273 -3.88 -10.16 -15.18
N ASN A 274 -3.01 -9.57 -14.38
CA ASN A 274 -3.42 -8.75 -13.24
C ASN A 274 -3.49 -7.25 -13.60
N ALA A 275 -4.18 -6.46 -12.76
CA ALA A 275 -4.20 -5.00 -12.82
C ALA A 275 -3.14 -4.43 -11.87
N LEU A 276 -2.01 -3.99 -12.40
CA LEU A 276 -0.93 -3.39 -11.63
C LEU A 276 -0.95 -1.87 -11.71
N THR A 277 -0.76 -1.22 -10.60
CA THR A 277 -0.64 0.22 -10.50
C THR A 277 0.64 0.60 -9.79
N PHE A 278 1.46 1.43 -10.42
CA PHE A 278 2.72 1.91 -9.85
C PHE A 278 2.74 3.44 -9.78
N ARG A 279 3.29 3.95 -8.69
CA ARG A 279 3.76 5.34 -8.58
C ARG A 279 5.22 5.36 -8.14
N ASN A 280 6.05 6.18 -8.80
CA ASN A 280 7.49 6.27 -8.55
C ASN A 280 8.20 4.91 -8.64
N LEU A 281 8.12 4.30 -9.83
CA LEU A 281 8.84 3.08 -10.16
C LEU A 281 10.23 3.42 -10.68
N SER A 282 11.28 2.92 -10.04
CA SER A 282 12.66 3.01 -10.53
C SER A 282 13.16 1.63 -10.92
N ILE A 283 13.64 1.51 -12.16
CA ILE A 283 14.24 0.30 -12.68
C ILE A 283 15.65 0.65 -13.13
N ASP A 284 16.65 -0.09 -12.67
CA ASP A 284 18.06 0.05 -13.05
C ASP A 284 18.66 -1.29 -13.46
N GLY A 285 19.54 -1.25 -14.46
CA GLY A 285 20.24 -2.43 -14.97
C GLY A 285 19.81 -2.88 -16.37
N PRO A 286 20.62 -3.74 -17.00
CA PRO A 286 20.47 -4.10 -18.42
C PRO A 286 19.24 -4.99 -18.71
N SER A 287 18.73 -5.73 -17.73
CA SER A 287 17.56 -6.60 -17.86
C SER A 287 16.28 -5.94 -17.32
N GLY A 288 16.23 -4.60 -17.33
CA GLY A 288 15.14 -3.79 -16.80
C GLY A 288 13.87 -3.81 -17.65
N ARG A 289 13.40 -4.98 -18.07
CA ARG A 289 12.18 -5.11 -18.88
C ARG A 289 10.94 -5.39 -18.04
N ILE A 290 9.78 -4.90 -18.54
CA ILE A 290 8.46 -5.22 -18.04
C ILE A 290 7.74 -6.11 -19.06
N ILE A 291 7.26 -7.24 -18.62
CA ILE A 291 6.45 -8.17 -19.42
C ILE A 291 5.02 -8.10 -18.92
N ASN A 292 4.14 -7.45 -19.69
CA ASN A 292 2.71 -7.31 -19.41
C ASN A 292 1.92 -8.15 -20.42
N VAL A 293 1.68 -9.41 -20.09
CA VAL A 293 1.12 -10.39 -21.02
C VAL A 293 -0.24 -10.91 -20.58
N GLY A 294 -1.01 -11.33 -21.58
CA GLY A 294 -2.39 -11.75 -21.43
C GLY A 294 -3.36 -10.64 -21.79
N ASP A 295 -4.48 -11.04 -22.29
CA ASP A 295 -5.52 -10.12 -22.80
C ASP A 295 -6.19 -9.28 -21.70
N LYS A 296 -6.04 -9.69 -20.44
CA LYS A 296 -6.55 -9.00 -19.25
C LYS A 296 -5.46 -8.24 -18.46
N ALA A 297 -4.22 -8.26 -18.92
CA ALA A 297 -3.14 -7.55 -18.25
C ALA A 297 -3.33 -6.03 -18.37
N PHE A 298 -3.35 -5.35 -17.24
CA PHE A 298 -3.40 -3.89 -17.15
C PHE A 298 -2.21 -3.39 -16.32
N LEU A 299 -1.57 -2.33 -16.81
CA LEU A 299 -0.44 -1.71 -16.13
C LEU A 299 -0.59 -0.19 -16.18
N ALA A 300 -0.65 0.44 -15.03
CA ALA A 300 -0.63 1.89 -14.89
C ALA A 300 0.64 2.32 -14.15
N ILE A 301 1.39 3.27 -14.70
CA ILE A 301 2.62 3.78 -14.08
C ILE A 301 2.56 5.31 -14.09
N GLU A 302 2.78 5.93 -12.92
CA GLU A 302 2.95 7.37 -12.78
C GLU A 302 4.30 7.71 -12.14
N GLY A 303 5.13 8.44 -12.88
CA GLY A 303 6.45 8.85 -12.42
C GLY A 303 7.47 7.71 -12.29
N GLY A 304 8.71 8.09 -12.08
CA GLY A 304 9.82 7.16 -11.93
C GLY A 304 10.79 7.18 -13.11
N THR A 305 11.69 6.21 -13.14
CA THR A 305 12.76 6.11 -14.13
C THR A 305 12.94 4.66 -14.58
N ALA A 306 13.25 4.47 -15.85
CA ALA A 306 13.55 3.16 -16.40
C ALA A 306 14.63 3.25 -17.50
N PRO A 307 15.40 2.17 -17.76
CA PRO A 307 16.34 2.11 -18.85
C PRO A 307 15.63 1.97 -20.20
N GLY A 308 16.38 2.08 -21.29
CA GLY A 308 15.86 1.87 -22.66
C GLY A 308 15.72 3.17 -23.43
N GLY A 309 15.31 3.07 -24.69
CA GLY A 309 15.15 4.20 -25.61
C GLY A 309 13.70 4.54 -25.91
N SER A 310 12.79 3.61 -25.67
CA SER A 310 11.37 3.77 -25.98
C SER A 310 10.48 2.92 -25.07
N VAL A 311 9.16 3.17 -25.13
CA VAL A 311 8.16 2.35 -24.44
C VAL A 311 8.20 0.89 -24.89
N ALA A 312 8.42 0.63 -26.18
CA ALA A 312 8.48 -0.72 -26.73
C ALA A 312 9.76 -1.49 -26.31
N ASP A 313 10.86 -0.78 -26.03
CA ASP A 313 12.06 -1.40 -25.49
C ASP A 313 11.88 -1.81 -24.03
N LEU A 314 11.18 -0.98 -23.26
CA LEU A 314 10.91 -1.23 -21.85
C LEU A 314 9.79 -2.25 -21.64
N ILE A 315 8.68 -2.14 -22.38
CA ILE A 315 7.44 -2.88 -22.09
C ILE A 315 7.04 -3.77 -23.26
N ARG A 316 7.13 -5.09 -23.06
CA ARG A 316 6.43 -6.06 -23.91
C ARG A 316 4.99 -6.17 -23.44
N ASN A 317 4.03 -5.71 -24.24
CA ASN A 317 2.64 -5.63 -23.85
C ASN A 317 1.73 -6.43 -24.78
N ASP A 318 0.83 -7.23 -24.23
CA ASP A 318 -0.30 -7.84 -24.95
C ASP A 318 -1.66 -7.26 -24.50
N GLY A 319 -1.70 -6.59 -23.35
CA GLY A 319 -2.88 -5.97 -22.73
C GLY A 319 -2.95 -4.46 -22.90
N PHE A 320 -3.10 -3.74 -21.80
CA PHE A 320 -3.20 -2.27 -21.75
C PHE A 320 -2.16 -1.68 -20.79
N VAL A 321 -1.58 -0.56 -21.21
CA VAL A 321 -0.64 0.20 -20.37
C VAL A 321 -1.03 1.67 -20.41
N THR A 322 -1.06 2.30 -19.25
CA THR A 322 -1.17 3.76 -19.10
C THR A 322 0.10 4.28 -18.46
N LEU A 323 0.77 5.20 -19.11
CA LEU A 323 1.96 5.87 -18.58
C LEU A 323 1.65 7.35 -18.32
N ARG A 324 2.10 7.84 -17.18
CA ARG A 324 2.08 9.26 -16.80
C ARG A 324 3.44 9.66 -16.27
N ASP A 325 4.13 10.52 -16.98
CA ASP A 325 5.42 11.12 -16.59
C ASP A 325 6.54 10.11 -16.22
N LEU A 326 6.58 8.93 -16.87
CA LEU A 326 7.66 7.98 -16.70
C LEU A 326 8.87 8.39 -17.55
N SER A 327 10.03 8.52 -16.96
CA SER A 327 11.29 8.80 -17.67
C SER A 327 11.92 7.50 -18.18
N ILE A 328 11.95 7.30 -19.49
CA ILE A 328 12.61 6.15 -20.14
C ILE A 328 13.88 6.63 -20.85
N GLY A 329 15.05 6.20 -20.39
CA GLY A 329 16.33 6.64 -20.95
C GLY A 329 16.51 8.16 -20.93
N GLY A 330 15.94 8.84 -19.94
CA GLY A 330 15.98 10.30 -19.79
C GLY A 330 14.87 11.05 -20.55
N THR A 331 14.00 10.36 -21.31
CA THR A 331 12.87 10.98 -22.00
C THR A 331 11.55 10.68 -21.28
N VAL A 332 10.81 11.74 -20.93
CA VAL A 332 9.51 11.59 -20.25
C VAL A 332 8.45 11.10 -21.22
N GLN A 333 7.76 10.03 -20.86
CA GLN A 333 6.70 9.40 -21.63
C GLN A 333 5.37 9.47 -20.90
N SER A 334 4.32 9.85 -21.63
CA SER A 334 2.93 9.79 -21.16
C SER A 334 2.03 9.37 -22.31
N GLY A 335 1.06 8.49 -22.04
CA GLY A 335 0.13 7.99 -23.06
C GLY A 335 -0.39 6.59 -22.75
N VAL A 336 -1.01 5.98 -23.75
CA VAL A 336 -1.62 4.66 -23.67
C VAL A 336 -1.01 3.72 -24.70
N LEU A 337 -0.66 2.50 -24.28
CA LEU A 337 -0.24 1.42 -25.17
C LEU A 337 -1.30 0.31 -25.12
N GLN A 338 -1.91 0.05 -26.26
CA GLN A 338 -2.84 -1.06 -26.45
C GLN A 338 -2.21 -2.16 -27.30
N GLY A 339 -2.12 -3.36 -26.75
CA GLY A 339 -1.41 -4.45 -27.42
C GLY A 339 0.08 -4.11 -27.62
N ARG A 340 0.71 -4.71 -28.61
CA ARG A 340 2.16 -4.66 -28.79
C ARG A 340 2.72 -3.37 -29.36
N SER A 341 1.93 -2.62 -30.12
CA SER A 341 2.47 -1.53 -30.95
C SER A 341 1.59 -0.30 -31.06
N ASN A 342 0.37 -0.31 -30.55
CA ASN A 342 -0.51 0.84 -30.64
C ASN A 342 -0.25 1.81 -29.48
N TRP A 343 0.86 2.54 -29.59
CA TRP A 343 1.21 3.62 -28.67
C TRP A 343 0.55 4.93 -29.09
N GLN A 344 -0.17 5.55 -28.18
CA GLN A 344 -0.79 6.85 -28.34
C GLN A 344 -0.26 7.78 -27.24
N ALA A 345 0.64 8.67 -27.63
CA ALA A 345 1.12 9.70 -26.72
C ALA A 345 -0.02 10.65 -26.34
N ALA A 346 -0.20 10.89 -25.07
CA ALA A 346 -1.19 11.82 -24.56
C ALA A 346 -0.65 12.48 -23.28
N PRO A 347 -0.85 13.78 -23.06
CA PRO A 347 -0.46 14.40 -21.81
C PRO A 347 -1.26 13.79 -20.66
N PRO A 348 -0.73 13.77 -19.44
CA PRO A 348 -1.51 13.44 -18.26
C PRO A 348 -2.75 14.34 -18.13
N PRO A 349 -3.79 13.91 -17.42
CA PRO A 349 -4.98 14.73 -17.21
C PRO A 349 -4.62 16.10 -16.63
N ALA A 350 -5.18 17.16 -17.21
CA ALA A 350 -4.96 18.50 -16.72
C ALA A 350 -5.67 18.72 -15.36
N GLY A 351 -5.18 19.68 -14.56
CA GLY A 351 -5.80 20.02 -13.28
C GLY A 351 -5.69 18.98 -12.17
N ARG A 352 -5.01 17.84 -12.41
CA ARG A 352 -4.74 16.84 -11.35
C ARG A 352 -3.92 17.45 -10.21
N THR A 353 -4.17 17.00 -9.01
CA THR A 353 -3.41 17.40 -7.84
C THR A 353 -2.07 16.68 -7.83
N ALA A 354 -0.97 17.42 -7.69
CA ALA A 354 0.34 16.80 -7.50
C ALA A 354 0.32 15.92 -6.25
N TRP A 355 0.82 14.69 -6.38
CA TRP A 355 0.93 13.78 -5.25
C TRP A 355 1.78 14.36 -4.14
N ALA A 356 1.36 14.12 -2.92
CA ALA A 356 2.13 14.42 -1.72
C ALA A 356 2.34 13.14 -0.91
N ASP A 357 3.49 13.06 -0.26
CA ASP A 357 3.74 12.03 0.73
C ASP A 357 3.19 12.47 2.09
N PRO A 358 2.78 11.51 2.95
CA PRO A 358 2.34 11.83 4.29
C PRO A 358 3.47 12.48 5.10
N PRO A 359 3.14 13.31 6.10
CA PRO A 359 4.15 13.83 7.02
C PRO A 359 4.87 12.68 7.74
N PRO A 360 6.09 12.91 8.24
CA PRO A 360 6.80 11.89 9.02
C PRO A 360 6.04 11.55 10.29
N VAL A 361 6.03 10.27 10.65
CA VAL A 361 5.45 9.80 11.93
C VAL A 361 6.19 10.46 13.10
N PRO A 362 5.49 11.00 14.12
CA PRO A 362 6.13 11.63 15.27
C PRO A 362 7.04 10.64 16.01
N VAL A 363 8.26 11.09 16.32
CA VAL A 363 9.22 10.31 17.07
C VAL A 363 8.97 10.50 18.56
N VAL A 364 8.48 9.46 19.22
CA VAL A 364 8.22 9.43 20.66
C VAL A 364 8.76 8.11 21.20
N GLU A 365 9.55 8.16 22.26
CA GLU A 365 10.08 6.96 22.90
C GLU A 365 8.95 6.06 23.40
N ALA A 366 9.10 4.74 23.22
CA ALA A 366 8.05 3.78 23.58
C ALA A 366 7.60 3.87 25.05
N GLY A 367 8.51 4.19 25.96
CA GLY A 367 8.19 4.42 27.37
C GLY A 367 7.34 5.66 27.67
N GLN A 368 7.13 6.53 26.69
CA GLN A 368 6.26 7.71 26.79
C GLN A 368 4.90 7.50 26.13
N TRP A 369 4.65 6.33 25.56
CA TRP A 369 3.35 5.97 25.01
C TRP A 369 2.39 5.62 26.14
N VAL A 370 1.15 6.07 26.02
CA VAL A 370 0.11 5.80 27.02
C VAL A 370 -0.73 4.60 26.60
N ASN A 371 -0.80 3.61 27.49
CA ASN A 371 -1.65 2.43 27.35
C ASN A 371 -3.08 2.79 27.81
N VAL A 372 -4.09 2.59 26.96
CA VAL A 372 -5.49 2.83 27.35
C VAL A 372 -5.95 1.92 28.51
N ALA A 373 -5.32 0.77 28.68
CA ALA A 373 -5.62 -0.16 29.78
C ALA A 373 -5.33 0.45 31.16
N THR A 374 -4.39 1.40 31.28
CA THR A 374 -4.10 2.10 32.55
C THR A 374 -5.25 3.00 33.00
N TYR A 375 -6.20 3.28 32.11
CA TYR A 375 -7.43 4.02 32.40
C TYR A 375 -8.67 3.12 32.48
N GLY A 376 -8.47 1.79 32.41
CA GLY A 376 -9.54 0.80 32.54
C GLY A 376 -10.13 0.30 31.22
N ALA A 377 -9.59 0.70 30.05
CA ALA A 377 -10.00 0.12 28.77
C ALA A 377 -9.27 -1.21 28.55
N THR A 378 -9.93 -2.32 28.84
CA THR A 378 -9.30 -3.65 28.87
C THR A 378 -9.30 -4.39 27.52
N GLY A 379 -10.00 -3.86 26.50
CA GLY A 379 -10.18 -4.56 25.23
C GLY A 379 -11.22 -5.70 25.29
N ASP A 380 -12.04 -5.75 26.33
CA ASP A 380 -13.17 -6.67 26.45
C ASP A 380 -14.42 -6.05 25.82
N PRO A 381 -15.02 -6.67 24.78
CA PRO A 381 -16.21 -6.13 24.11
C PRO A 381 -17.46 -6.04 24.99
N ALA A 382 -17.50 -6.68 26.16
CA ALA A 382 -18.59 -6.60 27.11
C ALA A 382 -18.53 -5.33 28.00
N GLN A 383 -17.39 -4.62 28.00
CA GLN A 383 -17.15 -3.44 28.82
C GLN A 383 -17.21 -2.16 27.98
N ASP A 384 -17.92 -1.16 28.48
CA ASP A 384 -17.92 0.18 27.87
C ASP A 384 -16.60 0.90 28.13
N ALA A 385 -15.80 1.05 27.09
CA ALA A 385 -14.50 1.70 27.12
C ALA A 385 -14.56 3.22 26.91
N THR A 386 -15.74 3.82 26.71
CA THR A 386 -15.86 5.23 26.29
C THR A 386 -15.13 6.18 27.21
N GLN A 387 -15.35 6.08 28.54
CA GLN A 387 -14.73 6.99 29.50
C GLN A 387 -13.23 6.74 29.66
N ALA A 388 -12.81 5.49 29.65
CA ALA A 388 -11.39 5.14 29.73
C ALA A 388 -10.61 5.67 28.51
N LEU A 389 -11.17 5.54 27.31
CA LEU A 389 -10.57 6.12 26.10
C LEU A 389 -10.52 7.65 26.15
N ARG A 390 -11.59 8.31 26.65
CA ARG A 390 -11.59 9.77 26.84
C ARG A 390 -10.49 10.22 27.78
N GLN A 391 -10.28 9.53 28.89
CA GLN A 391 -9.24 9.85 29.86
C GLN A 391 -7.84 9.61 29.29
N ALA A 392 -7.64 8.49 28.60
CA ALA A 392 -6.36 8.18 27.96
C ALA A 392 -6.01 9.22 26.88
N PHE A 393 -6.96 9.62 26.04
CA PHE A 393 -6.73 10.63 25.00
C PHE A 393 -6.47 12.02 25.60
N ALA A 394 -7.12 12.35 26.70
CA ALA A 394 -6.94 13.61 27.44
C ALA A 394 -5.69 13.63 28.34
N SER A 395 -4.90 12.56 28.40
CA SER A 395 -3.71 12.45 29.27
C SER A 395 -2.60 13.46 28.97
N GLY A 396 -2.64 14.09 27.80
CA GLY A 396 -1.59 14.99 27.31
C GLY A 396 -0.46 14.27 26.55
N ALA A 397 -0.50 12.96 26.47
CA ALA A 397 0.48 12.18 25.70
C ALA A 397 0.37 12.44 24.19
N ALA A 398 1.50 12.44 23.52
CA ALA A 398 1.54 12.54 22.06
C ALA A 398 1.16 11.21 21.37
N VAL A 399 1.36 10.07 22.02
CA VAL A 399 1.05 8.74 21.51
C VAL A 399 0.22 7.96 22.52
N VAL A 400 -0.88 7.42 22.04
CA VAL A 400 -1.75 6.48 22.79
C VAL A 400 -1.84 5.18 21.99
N TYR A 401 -1.78 4.04 22.66
CA TYR A 401 -1.97 2.75 22.04
C TYR A 401 -3.05 1.91 22.73
N LEU A 402 -3.67 1.08 21.90
CA LEU A 402 -4.72 0.17 22.31
C LEU A 402 -4.20 -1.27 22.19
N PRO A 403 -3.78 -1.94 23.28
CA PRO A 403 -3.42 -3.36 23.22
C PRO A 403 -4.48 -4.17 22.47
N ASN A 404 -4.06 -5.19 21.74
CA ASN A 404 -4.95 -5.97 20.89
C ASN A 404 -6.23 -6.44 21.63
N GLY A 405 -7.39 -6.05 21.11
CA GLY A 405 -8.71 -6.31 21.73
C GLY A 405 -9.86 -5.62 21.01
N THR A 406 -11.05 -5.69 21.58
CA THR A 406 -12.25 -4.98 21.12
C THR A 406 -12.70 -3.97 22.18
N TYR A 407 -12.69 -2.69 21.81
CA TYR A 407 -13.06 -1.57 22.67
C TYR A 407 -14.46 -1.11 22.31
N ALA A 408 -15.41 -1.46 23.16
CA ALA A 408 -16.79 -1.11 22.98
C ALA A 408 -17.04 0.36 23.38
N VAL A 409 -17.67 1.14 22.51
CA VAL A 409 -17.97 2.55 22.77
C VAL A 409 -19.46 2.83 22.62
N ASN A 410 -20.00 3.68 23.49
CA ASN A 410 -21.40 4.08 23.47
C ASN A 410 -21.58 5.57 23.14
N ASP A 411 -20.51 6.32 22.96
CA ASP A 411 -20.49 7.74 22.63
C ASP A 411 -19.14 8.11 21.96
N SER A 412 -19.08 9.29 21.35
CA SER A 412 -17.89 9.81 20.71
C SER A 412 -16.74 10.04 21.70
N VAL A 413 -15.53 9.81 21.23
CA VAL A 413 -14.28 10.13 21.94
C VAL A 413 -13.58 11.24 21.20
N ASP A 414 -13.36 12.37 21.87
CA ASP A 414 -12.67 13.52 21.28
C ASP A 414 -11.14 13.31 21.28
N ILE A 415 -10.51 13.67 20.17
CA ILE A 415 -9.06 13.63 20.00
C ILE A 415 -8.50 15.04 20.20
N PRO A 416 -7.81 15.31 21.32
CA PRO A 416 -7.24 16.62 21.58
C PRO A 416 -6.08 16.94 20.64
N ALA A 417 -5.70 18.22 20.54
CA ALA A 417 -4.61 18.67 19.69
C ALA A 417 -3.24 18.07 20.10
N SER A 418 -3.02 17.78 21.39
CA SER A 418 -1.79 17.17 21.91
C SER A 418 -1.57 15.75 21.42
N LEU A 419 -2.64 14.97 21.18
CA LEU A 419 -2.55 13.59 20.71
C LEU A 419 -2.24 13.57 19.22
N GLN A 420 -1.08 13.02 18.87
CA GLN A 420 -0.56 12.99 17.50
C GLN A 420 -0.62 11.60 16.87
N ARG A 421 -0.65 10.54 17.69
CA ARG A 421 -0.67 9.17 17.16
C ARG A 421 -1.55 8.25 18.01
N ILE A 422 -2.43 7.51 17.36
CA ILE A 422 -3.22 6.43 17.92
C ILE A 422 -2.80 5.13 17.24
N VAL A 423 -2.18 4.21 18.00
CA VAL A 423 -1.73 2.91 17.51
C VAL A 423 -2.70 1.84 17.97
N GLY A 424 -3.45 1.28 17.05
CA GLY A 424 -4.53 0.34 17.37
C GLY A 424 -4.09 -1.08 17.67
N MET A 425 -2.86 -1.49 17.34
CA MET A 425 -2.35 -2.84 17.54
C MET A 425 -3.27 -3.95 16.98
N ASN A 426 -3.94 -3.68 15.85
CA ASN A 426 -4.98 -4.52 15.25
C ASN A 426 -6.23 -4.68 16.15
N SER A 427 -6.58 -3.66 16.90
CA SER A 427 -7.79 -3.64 17.73
C SER A 427 -9.01 -3.20 16.95
N THR A 428 -10.18 -3.46 17.52
CA THR A 428 -11.48 -3.03 17.00
C THR A 428 -12.13 -2.01 17.92
N ILE A 429 -12.61 -0.91 17.38
CA ILE A 429 -13.53 0.01 18.03
C ILE A 429 -14.94 -0.38 17.62
N ARG A 430 -15.79 -0.75 18.58
CA ARG A 430 -17.14 -1.27 18.33
C ARG A 430 -18.20 -0.42 19.00
N VAL A 431 -19.22 -0.03 18.24
CA VAL A 431 -20.40 0.64 18.81
C VAL A 431 -21.32 -0.38 19.49
N ILE A 432 -21.72 -0.12 20.74
CA ILE A 432 -22.58 -1.05 21.49
C ILE A 432 -24.04 -0.60 21.62
N ASN A 433 -24.37 0.67 21.38
CA ASN A 433 -25.73 1.19 21.50
C ASN A 433 -26.05 2.24 20.45
N ARG A 434 -27.27 2.24 19.94
CA ARG A 434 -27.84 3.34 19.13
C ARG A 434 -28.23 4.52 20.00
N ARG A 435 -27.29 5.24 20.57
CA ARG A 435 -27.63 6.52 21.21
C ARG A 435 -27.77 7.63 20.16
N PRO A 436 -28.58 8.69 20.42
CA PRO A 436 -28.64 9.86 19.53
C PRO A 436 -27.26 10.49 19.24
N ALA A 437 -26.28 10.34 20.16
CA ALA A 437 -24.91 10.78 19.99
C ALA A 437 -24.19 10.13 18.79
N PHE A 438 -24.56 8.92 18.41
CA PHE A 438 -24.11 8.25 17.20
C PHE A 438 -25.08 8.41 16.03
N ALA A 439 -25.89 9.47 16.02
CA ALA A 439 -26.58 9.84 14.79
C ALA A 439 -25.55 9.93 13.65
N ARG A 440 -25.99 9.71 12.41
CA ARG A 440 -25.20 9.59 11.17
C ARG A 440 -24.07 10.61 10.95
N THR A 441 -23.89 11.54 11.85
CA THR A 441 -22.99 12.69 11.72
C THR A 441 -21.89 12.74 12.76
N ASN A 442 -21.91 11.91 13.81
CA ASN A 442 -20.89 11.96 14.87
C ASN A 442 -19.94 10.78 14.76
N GLY A 443 -18.63 11.04 14.68
CA GLY A 443 -17.61 10.02 14.64
C GLY A 443 -17.42 9.30 15.99
N MET A 444 -17.06 8.01 15.93
CA MET A 444 -16.56 7.30 17.12
C MET A 444 -15.36 8.05 17.71
N PHE A 445 -14.44 8.46 16.83
CA PHE A 445 -13.36 9.38 17.14
C PHE A 445 -13.61 10.72 16.45
N ARG A 446 -13.45 11.84 17.18
CA ARG A 446 -13.65 13.18 16.64
C ARG A 446 -12.39 14.02 16.79
N ALA A 447 -11.86 14.52 15.69
CA ALA A 447 -10.75 15.47 15.63
C ALA A 447 -11.28 16.83 15.20
N ALA A 448 -11.81 17.61 16.17
CA ALA A 448 -12.47 18.89 15.93
C ALA A 448 -11.52 20.09 16.07
N THR A 449 -10.32 19.92 16.63
CA THR A 449 -9.36 21.00 16.87
C THR A 449 -8.22 20.97 15.86
N ALA A 450 -7.69 22.15 15.52
CA ALA A 450 -6.44 22.26 14.79
C ALA A 450 -5.27 21.75 15.66
N GLY A 451 -4.19 21.35 15.03
CA GLY A 451 -3.00 20.85 15.72
C GLY A 451 -1.99 20.19 14.78
N PRO A 452 -0.94 19.58 15.35
CA PRO A 452 0.01 18.78 14.59
C PRO A 452 -0.70 17.65 13.80
N PRO A 453 -0.04 17.04 12.79
CA PRO A 453 -0.59 15.89 12.08
C PRO A 453 -1.06 14.80 13.03
N LEU A 454 -2.20 14.18 12.70
CA LEU A 454 -2.79 13.07 13.46
C LEU A 454 -2.59 11.78 12.68
N PHE A 455 -2.03 10.77 13.34
CA PHE A 455 -1.87 9.41 12.81
C PHE A 455 -2.85 8.47 13.51
N ILE A 456 -3.61 7.70 12.74
CA ILE A 456 -4.48 6.62 13.24
C ILE A 456 -4.11 5.36 12.46
N GLU A 457 -3.62 4.34 13.16
CA GLU A 457 -3.02 3.18 12.51
C GLU A 457 -3.53 1.87 13.11
N ARG A 458 -3.76 0.87 12.23
CA ARG A 458 -4.07 -0.53 12.61
C ARG A 458 -5.29 -0.66 13.51
N LEU A 459 -6.40 -0.06 13.06
CA LEU A 459 -7.70 -0.12 13.74
C LEU A 459 -8.79 -0.65 12.82
N ALA A 460 -9.70 -1.42 13.38
CA ALA A 460 -10.98 -1.72 12.76
C ALA A 460 -12.09 -0.88 13.40
N PHE A 461 -13.06 -0.41 12.60
CA PHE A 461 -14.28 0.23 13.07
C PHE A 461 -15.47 -0.66 12.74
N ASP A 462 -16.22 -1.09 13.76
CA ASP A 462 -17.33 -2.00 13.65
C ASP A 462 -18.62 -1.35 14.20
N ASN A 463 -19.65 -1.27 13.36
CA ASN A 463 -20.94 -0.75 13.74
C ASN A 463 -21.92 -1.82 14.28
N THR A 464 -21.53 -3.07 14.31
CA THR A 464 -22.33 -4.22 14.79
C THR A 464 -23.72 -4.30 14.13
N GLY A 465 -23.84 -3.92 12.85
CA GLY A 465 -25.12 -3.89 12.14
C GLY A 465 -26.10 -2.79 12.60
N LEU A 466 -25.64 -1.81 13.37
CA LEU A 466 -26.47 -0.71 13.89
C LEU A 466 -26.77 0.39 12.87
N GLY A 467 -26.48 0.16 11.59
CA GLY A 467 -26.68 1.10 10.50
C GLY A 467 -25.42 1.95 10.25
N GLU A 468 -25.56 2.97 9.42
CA GLU A 468 -24.41 3.77 9.00
C GLU A 468 -23.86 4.60 10.18
N GLN A 469 -22.59 4.39 10.49
CA GLN A 469 -21.83 5.08 11.52
C GLN A 469 -20.58 5.70 10.90
N VAL A 470 -19.93 6.62 11.62
CA VAL A 470 -18.67 7.24 11.23
C VAL A 470 -17.55 6.77 12.17
N GLY A 471 -16.48 6.18 11.62
CA GLY A 471 -15.29 5.80 12.39
C GLY A 471 -14.56 7.05 12.89
N VAL A 472 -14.08 7.88 11.96
CA VAL A 472 -13.37 9.12 12.27
C VAL A 472 -14.07 10.31 11.65
N GLU A 473 -14.42 11.30 12.46
CA GLU A 473 -14.87 12.62 12.04
C GLU A 473 -13.73 13.63 12.15
N LEU A 474 -13.40 14.28 11.04
CA LEU A 474 -12.40 15.35 11.00
C LEU A 474 -13.06 16.67 10.63
N SER A 475 -13.28 17.52 11.61
CA SER A 475 -13.81 18.89 11.43
C SER A 475 -12.79 19.97 11.76
N GLY A 476 -11.73 19.65 12.48
CA GLY A 476 -10.58 20.53 12.72
C GLY A 476 -9.63 20.64 11.51
N GLY A 477 -8.86 21.71 11.42
CA GLY A 477 -7.96 22.00 10.30
C GLY A 477 -6.60 21.32 10.37
N ARG A 478 -6.46 20.12 10.98
CA ARG A 478 -5.19 19.40 11.05
C ARG A 478 -5.04 18.37 9.91
N GLU A 479 -3.81 18.04 9.55
CA GLU A 479 -3.55 16.90 8.68
C GLU A 479 -3.91 15.59 9.38
N ILE A 480 -4.39 14.60 8.59
CA ILE A 480 -4.64 13.26 9.10
C ILE A 480 -3.98 12.21 8.20
N VAL A 481 -3.35 11.23 8.83
CA VAL A 481 -2.85 10.01 8.20
C VAL A 481 -3.59 8.83 8.82
N MET A 482 -4.34 8.12 8.00
CA MET A 482 -5.02 6.88 8.40
C MET A 482 -4.36 5.73 7.64
N ARG A 483 -3.91 4.71 8.38
CA ARG A 483 -3.16 3.58 7.80
C ARG A 483 -3.67 2.25 8.34
N ASP A 484 -3.89 1.28 7.43
CA ASP A 484 -4.36 -0.06 7.78
C ASP A 484 -5.67 -0.03 8.58
N ILE A 485 -6.65 0.72 8.03
CA ILE A 485 -7.98 0.85 8.64
C ILE A 485 -8.95 -0.08 7.92
N VAL A 486 -9.65 -0.86 8.72
CA VAL A 486 -10.71 -1.74 8.25
C VAL A 486 -12.05 -1.26 8.79
N SER A 487 -13.08 -1.31 7.96
CA SER A 487 -14.40 -0.86 8.36
C SER A 487 -15.49 -1.70 7.73
N ALA A 488 -16.33 -2.32 8.54
CA ALA A 488 -17.50 -3.04 8.06
C ALA A 488 -18.75 -2.16 8.21
N GLY A 489 -19.26 -1.64 7.08
CA GLY A 489 -20.51 -0.87 7.06
C GLY A 489 -20.46 0.52 7.68
N THR A 490 -19.26 1.06 7.96
CA THR A 490 -19.09 2.41 8.50
C THR A 490 -18.52 3.37 7.46
N THR A 491 -18.71 4.66 7.65
CA THR A 491 -17.92 5.71 6.98
C THR A 491 -16.57 5.77 7.69
N MET A 492 -15.49 5.35 7.04
CA MET A 492 -14.15 5.32 7.63
C MET A 492 -13.71 6.72 8.06
N LEU A 493 -13.87 7.68 7.15
CA LEU A 493 -13.58 9.09 7.39
C LEU A 493 -14.73 9.97 6.86
N ASP A 494 -15.29 10.81 7.74
CA ASP A 494 -16.13 11.95 7.37
C ASP A 494 -15.31 13.23 7.60
N ARG A 495 -14.79 13.78 6.49
CA ARG A 495 -13.95 14.96 6.50
C ARG A 495 -14.76 16.20 6.11
N ARG A 496 -14.89 17.13 7.04
CA ARG A 496 -15.57 18.43 6.88
C ARG A 496 -14.63 19.61 7.13
N ALA A 497 -13.32 19.32 7.28
CA ALA A 497 -12.33 20.31 7.62
C ALA A 497 -12.03 21.25 6.45
N THR A 498 -11.80 22.52 6.75
CA THR A 498 -11.38 23.53 5.78
C THR A 498 -9.86 23.69 5.70
N GLY A 499 -9.09 22.95 6.49
CA GLY A 499 -7.64 22.92 6.53
C GLY A 499 -7.08 21.50 6.65
N GLY A 500 -5.76 21.36 6.46
CA GLY A 500 -5.05 20.08 6.54
C GLY A 500 -5.34 19.13 5.37
N ARG A 501 -4.38 18.32 5.00
CA ARG A 501 -4.51 17.25 4.00
C ARG A 501 -4.92 15.95 4.68
N ALA A 502 -5.47 15.01 3.90
CA ALA A 502 -5.72 13.65 4.39
C ALA A 502 -4.94 12.63 3.55
N PHE A 503 -4.32 11.68 4.22
CA PHE A 503 -3.58 10.57 3.63
C PHE A 503 -4.19 9.26 4.13
N LEU A 504 -4.64 8.44 3.19
CA LEU A 504 -5.41 7.23 3.45
C LEU A 504 -4.67 6.04 2.82
N ASP A 505 -3.91 5.30 3.61
CA ASP A 505 -3.07 4.22 3.14
C ASP A 505 -3.65 2.86 3.54
N ASN A 506 -3.95 1.99 2.57
CA ASN A 506 -4.47 0.64 2.80
C ASN A 506 -5.76 0.65 3.62
N MET A 507 -6.79 1.25 3.04
CA MET A 507 -8.12 1.37 3.64
C MET A 507 -9.04 0.31 3.09
N CYS A 508 -9.78 -0.40 3.96
CA CYS A 508 -10.72 -1.42 3.52
C CYS A 508 -12.16 -1.19 3.96
N CYS A 509 -13.00 -1.44 3.00
CA CYS A 509 -14.36 -1.92 3.05
C CYS A 509 -15.42 -0.88 3.42
N GLY A 510 -15.05 0.26 3.96
CA GLY A 510 -15.96 1.32 4.38
C GLY A 510 -16.21 2.42 3.32
N LEU A 511 -16.92 3.45 3.74
CA LEU A 511 -17.26 4.62 2.93
C LEU A 511 -16.29 5.77 3.20
N LEU A 512 -16.22 6.71 2.24
CA LEU A 512 -15.46 7.96 2.37
C LEU A 512 -16.38 9.15 2.07
N ARG A 513 -16.43 10.11 3.00
CA ARG A 513 -17.10 11.40 2.80
C ARG A 513 -16.11 12.53 2.92
N ILE A 514 -16.06 13.38 1.90
CA ILE A 514 -15.14 14.50 1.85
C ILE A 514 -15.91 15.76 1.46
N THR A 515 -15.76 16.79 2.27
CA THR A 515 -16.27 18.12 1.97
C THR A 515 -15.19 19.16 2.23
N GLY A 516 -15.00 20.06 1.30
CA GLY A 516 -14.05 21.18 1.43
C GLY A 516 -12.86 21.11 0.48
N PRO A 517 -12.07 22.18 0.36
CA PRO A 517 -11.10 22.37 -0.72
C PRO A 517 -9.75 21.67 -0.53
N GLN A 518 -9.55 20.97 0.58
CA GLN A 518 -8.23 20.42 0.91
C GLN A 518 -7.98 19.05 0.28
N PRO A 519 -6.75 18.77 -0.20
CA PRO A 519 -6.43 17.54 -0.88
C PRO A 519 -6.58 16.28 0.00
N VAL A 520 -7.05 15.20 -0.64
CA VAL A 520 -7.09 13.84 -0.09
C VAL A 520 -6.30 12.93 -1.02
N PHE A 521 -5.37 12.18 -0.46
CA PHE A 521 -4.53 11.20 -1.15
C PHE A 521 -4.82 9.81 -0.59
N ALA A 522 -5.33 8.91 -1.41
CA ALA A 522 -5.63 7.54 -1.03
C ALA A 522 -4.75 6.56 -1.81
N ARG A 523 -4.19 5.58 -1.12
CA ARG A 523 -3.36 4.52 -1.69
C ARG A 523 -3.94 3.18 -1.29
N GLN A 524 -4.24 2.36 -2.25
CA GLN A 524 -5.00 1.12 -2.08
C GLN A 524 -6.27 1.39 -1.26
N PHE A 525 -7.25 1.96 -1.94
CA PHE A 525 -8.54 2.27 -1.35
C PHE A 525 -9.56 1.23 -1.79
N ASP A 526 -9.95 0.38 -0.86
CA ASP A 526 -10.97 -0.62 -1.08
C ASP A 526 -12.30 -0.17 -0.44
N SER A 527 -13.38 -0.21 -1.21
CA SER A 527 -14.70 0.18 -0.71
C SER A 527 -15.79 -0.72 -1.29
N GLU A 528 -16.40 -1.50 -0.40
CA GLU A 528 -17.34 -2.56 -0.76
C GLU A 528 -18.76 -2.26 -0.28
N GLY A 529 -19.76 -2.59 -1.09
CA GLY A 529 -21.15 -2.50 -0.71
C GLY A 529 -22.09 -2.04 -1.82
N THR A 530 -23.33 -1.67 -1.42
CA THR A 530 -24.44 -1.39 -2.35
C THR A 530 -24.93 0.05 -2.33
N THR A 531 -24.35 0.90 -1.46
CA THR A 531 -24.65 2.34 -1.40
C THR A 531 -23.52 3.13 -2.03
N THR A 532 -23.69 4.41 -2.36
CA THR A 532 -22.60 5.27 -2.84
C THR A 532 -21.40 5.22 -1.91
N ARG A 533 -20.22 4.88 -2.46
CA ARG A 533 -19.02 4.57 -1.66
C ARG A 533 -18.21 5.80 -1.29
N ILE A 534 -17.99 6.68 -2.24
CA ILE A 534 -17.21 7.91 -2.06
C ILE A 534 -18.10 9.10 -2.39
N ILE A 535 -18.22 10.02 -1.47
CA ILE A 535 -18.90 11.29 -1.66
C ILE A 535 -17.86 12.39 -1.59
N ASN A 536 -17.63 13.07 -2.72
CA ASN A 536 -16.69 14.17 -2.83
C ASN A 536 -17.41 15.48 -3.17
N ARG A 537 -17.28 16.48 -2.30
CA ARG A 537 -17.86 17.81 -2.45
C ARG A 537 -16.73 18.86 -2.39
N GLY A 538 -16.31 19.32 -3.56
CA GLY A 538 -15.34 20.40 -3.69
C GLY A 538 -13.89 20.06 -3.38
N SER A 539 -13.53 18.81 -3.09
CA SER A 539 -12.16 18.43 -2.74
C SER A 539 -11.36 17.93 -3.94
N PRO A 540 -10.05 18.22 -3.99
CA PRO A 540 -9.11 17.43 -4.78
C PRO A 540 -8.92 16.05 -4.15
N LEU A 541 -9.22 14.97 -4.90
CA LEU A 541 -9.07 13.59 -4.45
C LEU A 541 -8.19 12.83 -5.46
N SER A 542 -7.09 12.26 -4.98
CA SER A 542 -6.24 11.38 -5.77
C SER A 542 -6.28 9.97 -5.19
N ILE A 543 -6.56 8.96 -6.01
CA ILE A 543 -6.60 7.55 -5.62
C ILE A 543 -5.59 6.77 -6.47
N LEU A 544 -4.62 6.14 -5.81
CA LEU A 544 -3.70 5.18 -6.39
C LEU A 544 -4.18 3.77 -6.03
N GLY A 545 -4.70 3.04 -7.00
CA GLY A 545 -5.27 1.72 -6.77
C GLY A 545 -6.61 1.74 -6.05
N LEU A 546 -7.70 1.76 -6.83
CA LEU A 546 -9.06 1.62 -6.34
C LEU A 546 -9.50 0.17 -6.43
N LYS A 547 -10.10 -0.38 -5.39
CA LYS A 547 -10.87 -1.63 -5.51
C LYS A 547 -12.28 -1.40 -4.99
N THR A 548 -13.24 -1.92 -5.70
CA THR A 548 -14.64 -1.92 -5.25
C THR A 548 -15.24 -3.30 -5.39
N GLU A 549 -16.23 -3.57 -4.58
CA GLU A 549 -17.01 -4.80 -4.69
C GLU A 549 -18.49 -4.53 -4.45
N GLY A 550 -19.30 -4.92 -5.41
CA GLY A 550 -20.74 -4.71 -5.36
C GLY A 550 -21.26 -3.92 -6.56
N VAL A 551 -22.55 -3.57 -6.50
CA VAL A 551 -23.24 -2.78 -7.52
C VAL A 551 -23.76 -1.49 -6.90
N CYS A 552 -23.05 -0.40 -7.13
CA CYS A 552 -23.41 0.92 -6.59
C CYS A 552 -22.70 2.02 -7.38
N THR A 553 -23.10 3.25 -7.17
CA THR A 553 -22.28 4.39 -7.56
C THR A 553 -21.02 4.41 -6.69
N VAL A 554 -19.86 4.24 -7.32
CA VAL A 554 -18.57 4.21 -6.64
C VAL A 554 -18.20 5.61 -6.12
N LEU A 555 -18.41 6.63 -6.95
CA LEU A 555 -18.06 8.02 -6.62
C LEU A 555 -19.21 8.96 -7.01
N ASP A 556 -19.59 9.84 -6.10
CA ASP A 556 -20.44 11.00 -6.35
C ASP A 556 -19.62 12.29 -6.18
N ASN A 557 -19.23 12.91 -7.33
CA ASN A 557 -18.25 13.99 -7.47
C ASN A 557 -18.95 15.27 -7.89
N ARG A 558 -19.05 16.26 -7.01
CA ARG A 558 -19.81 17.51 -7.24
C ARG A 558 -19.12 18.73 -6.64
N GLU A 559 -19.69 19.90 -6.93
CA GLU A 559 -19.35 21.18 -6.30
C GLU A 559 -17.91 21.63 -6.58
N GLY A 560 -17.45 21.45 -7.84
CA GLY A 560 -16.10 21.81 -8.23
C GLY A 560 -15.02 20.81 -7.75
N ALA A 561 -15.42 19.62 -7.31
CA ALA A 561 -14.49 18.58 -6.93
C ALA A 561 -13.60 18.14 -8.10
N ARG A 562 -12.38 17.70 -7.80
CA ARG A 562 -11.45 17.17 -8.79
C ARG A 562 -10.97 15.81 -8.33
N THR A 563 -11.34 14.77 -9.07
CA THR A 563 -10.95 13.41 -8.72
C THR A 563 -10.08 12.80 -9.80
N ASP A 564 -8.95 12.24 -9.38
CA ASP A 564 -8.04 11.46 -10.23
C ASP A 564 -7.85 10.06 -9.65
N ILE A 565 -8.17 9.03 -10.44
CA ILE A 565 -8.04 7.61 -10.09
C ILE A 565 -7.03 6.98 -11.03
N LEU A 566 -5.91 6.54 -10.50
CA LEU A 566 -4.91 5.79 -11.27
C LEU A 566 -4.89 4.33 -10.83
N GLY A 567 -5.31 3.46 -11.74
CA GLY A 567 -5.34 2.02 -11.57
C GLY A 567 -6.42 1.52 -10.62
N GLY A 568 -6.65 0.25 -10.66
CA GLY A 568 -7.56 -0.44 -9.77
C GLY A 568 -8.53 -1.37 -10.47
N LEU A 569 -9.41 -1.95 -9.68
CA LEU A 569 -10.44 -2.89 -10.12
C LEU A 569 -11.82 -2.47 -9.62
N VAL A 570 -12.73 -2.20 -10.56
CA VAL A 570 -14.16 -2.06 -10.29
C VAL A 570 -14.79 -3.44 -10.46
N TYR A 571 -15.16 -4.09 -9.36
CA TYR A 571 -15.58 -5.49 -9.36
C TYR A 571 -17.08 -5.65 -9.11
N VAL A 572 -17.77 -6.24 -10.07
CA VAL A 572 -19.21 -6.50 -10.02
C VAL A 572 -19.43 -7.97 -9.64
N VAL A 573 -19.73 -8.22 -8.36
CA VAL A 573 -19.86 -9.60 -7.81
C VAL A 573 -21.28 -10.15 -7.79
N ARG A 574 -22.30 -9.32 -8.03
CA ARG A 574 -23.71 -9.71 -7.94
C ARG A 574 -24.44 -9.55 -9.28
N ASP A 575 -25.56 -10.26 -9.42
CA ASP A 575 -26.40 -10.15 -10.59
C ASP A 575 -26.94 -8.73 -10.78
N GLY A 576 -26.64 -8.15 -11.95
CA GLY A 576 -27.30 -6.99 -12.49
C GLY A 576 -27.04 -5.65 -11.81
N ALA A 577 -26.03 -4.91 -12.28
CA ALA A 577 -26.14 -3.45 -12.15
C ALA A 577 -27.40 -3.01 -12.91
N PRO A 578 -28.37 -2.34 -12.27
CA PRO A 578 -29.45 -1.73 -13.03
C PRO A 578 -28.83 -0.85 -14.12
N ALA A 579 -29.36 -0.91 -15.33
CA ALA A 579 -28.88 -0.10 -16.47
C ALA A 579 -28.83 1.42 -16.17
N THR A 580 -29.45 1.84 -15.09
CA THR A 580 -29.56 3.23 -14.63
C THR A 580 -28.53 3.63 -13.56
N VAL A 581 -27.78 2.68 -12.98
CA VAL A 581 -26.75 3.01 -11.96
C VAL A 581 -25.43 3.29 -12.64
N PRO A 582 -24.91 4.52 -12.62
CA PRO A 582 -23.59 4.83 -13.16
C PRO A 582 -22.50 4.42 -12.16
N THR A 583 -21.33 4.05 -12.69
CA THR A 583 -20.14 3.82 -11.85
C THR A 583 -19.75 5.09 -11.10
N PHE A 584 -19.74 6.23 -11.81
CA PHE A 584 -19.42 7.53 -11.27
C PHE A 584 -20.56 8.52 -11.57
N ILE A 585 -20.87 9.40 -10.64
CA ILE A 585 -21.63 10.63 -10.89
C ILE A 585 -20.62 11.77 -10.89
N ASN A 586 -20.57 12.56 -11.98
CA ASN A 586 -19.73 13.74 -12.07
C ASN A 586 -20.55 14.92 -12.59
N THR A 587 -20.75 15.94 -11.76
CA THR A 587 -21.57 17.11 -12.08
C THR A 587 -20.88 18.38 -11.61
N GLY A 588 -20.62 19.32 -12.53
CA GLY A 588 -19.91 20.57 -12.24
C GLY A 588 -18.52 20.35 -11.63
N SER A 589 -17.84 19.27 -12.01
CA SER A 589 -16.60 18.79 -11.42
C SER A 589 -15.74 18.12 -12.48
N SER A 590 -14.48 17.79 -12.19
CA SER A 590 -13.63 17.04 -13.10
C SER A 590 -13.30 15.65 -12.55
N LEU A 591 -13.29 14.67 -13.45
CA LEU A 591 -12.95 13.27 -13.18
C LEU A 591 -11.96 12.77 -14.21
N SER A 592 -10.89 12.17 -13.74
CA SER A 592 -9.96 11.36 -14.52
C SER A 592 -9.86 9.99 -13.90
N ALA A 593 -9.93 8.92 -14.69
CA ALA A 593 -9.86 7.56 -14.17
C ALA A 593 -9.20 6.59 -15.17
N GLY A 594 -8.31 5.75 -14.67
CA GLY A 594 -7.78 4.58 -15.38
C GLY A 594 -7.96 3.35 -14.52
N PHE A 595 -8.73 2.33 -14.97
CA PHE A 595 -9.06 1.14 -14.19
C PHE A 595 -9.47 -0.05 -15.07
N VAL A 596 -9.65 -1.20 -14.45
CA VAL A 596 -10.30 -2.37 -15.04
C VAL A 596 -11.65 -2.58 -14.37
N GLU A 597 -12.72 -2.79 -15.16
CA GLU A 597 -13.97 -3.35 -14.66
C GLU A 597 -13.97 -4.84 -14.91
N GLU A 598 -14.24 -5.64 -13.89
CA GLU A 598 -14.42 -7.08 -14.01
C GLU A 598 -15.76 -7.51 -13.41
N SER A 599 -16.36 -8.54 -13.99
CA SER A 599 -17.61 -9.11 -13.51
C SER A 599 -17.43 -10.60 -13.27
N LEU A 600 -17.91 -11.07 -12.13
CA LEU A 600 -17.92 -12.50 -11.79
C LEU A 600 -18.79 -13.31 -12.76
N ARG A 601 -19.82 -12.68 -13.37
CA ARG A 601 -20.75 -13.33 -14.30
C ARG A 601 -20.98 -12.48 -15.54
N SER A 602 -21.04 -13.12 -16.70
CA SER A 602 -21.41 -12.45 -17.95
C SER A 602 -22.79 -11.80 -17.80
N GLY A 603 -22.89 -10.50 -18.11
CA GLY A 603 -24.13 -9.73 -18.07
C GLY A 603 -24.34 -8.84 -16.84
N SER A 604 -23.52 -8.97 -15.80
CA SER A 604 -23.61 -8.16 -14.58
C SER A 604 -22.65 -6.97 -14.62
N ARG A 605 -22.76 -6.10 -15.64
CA ARG A 605 -21.83 -4.99 -15.85
C ARG A 605 -22.53 -3.65 -15.78
N TYR A 606 -21.78 -2.61 -15.45
CA TYR A 606 -22.24 -1.25 -15.62
C TYR A 606 -22.56 -0.97 -17.11
N GLN A 607 -23.52 -0.08 -17.33
CA GLN A 607 -23.87 0.41 -18.67
C GLN A 607 -23.44 1.86 -18.87
N ILE A 608 -23.18 2.56 -17.77
CA ILE A 608 -22.79 3.96 -17.75
C ILE A 608 -21.59 4.10 -16.83
N TYR A 609 -20.47 4.59 -17.35
CA TYR A 609 -19.34 4.94 -16.48
C TYR A 609 -19.55 6.28 -15.81
N VAL A 610 -19.95 7.31 -16.53
CA VAL A 610 -20.21 8.61 -15.91
C VAL A 610 -21.65 9.03 -16.15
N GLY A 611 -22.43 9.10 -15.08
CA GLY A 611 -23.75 9.67 -15.03
C GLY A 611 -23.77 11.09 -14.48
N ARG A 612 -24.95 11.70 -14.43
CA ARG A 612 -25.16 13.08 -14.00
C ARG A 612 -26.15 13.15 -12.84
N ALA A 613 -26.02 14.18 -12.03
CA ALA A 613 -27.03 14.50 -11.03
C ALA A 613 -28.31 15.06 -11.71
N ALA A 614 -29.43 15.00 -10.99
CA ALA A 614 -30.69 15.55 -11.45
C ALA A 614 -30.54 17.05 -11.85
N GLY A 615 -31.01 17.40 -13.05
CA GLY A 615 -30.94 18.75 -13.58
C GLY A 615 -29.68 19.06 -14.43
N ASP A 616 -28.67 18.20 -14.44
CA ASP A 616 -27.52 18.31 -15.32
C ASP A 616 -27.84 17.62 -16.66
N THR A 617 -27.76 18.38 -17.75
CA THR A 617 -28.09 17.92 -19.10
C THR A 617 -26.89 17.44 -19.91
N THR A 618 -25.70 17.44 -19.34
CA THR A 618 -24.48 16.92 -19.97
C THR A 618 -24.69 15.43 -20.30
N PRO A 619 -24.34 14.97 -21.49
CA PRO A 619 -24.51 13.55 -21.85
C PRO A 619 -23.71 12.64 -20.89
N PRO A 620 -24.24 11.45 -20.57
CA PRO A 620 -23.49 10.45 -19.82
C PRO A 620 -22.36 9.87 -20.69
N VAL A 621 -21.34 9.31 -20.06
CA VAL A 621 -20.28 8.53 -20.74
C VAL A 621 -20.67 7.06 -20.69
N PRO A 622 -21.02 6.43 -21.82
CA PRO A 622 -21.40 5.02 -21.85
C PRO A 622 -20.16 4.12 -21.76
N VAL A 623 -20.36 2.90 -21.27
CA VAL A 623 -19.28 1.92 -21.19
C VAL A 623 -18.79 1.44 -22.57
N THR A 624 -19.63 1.57 -23.60
CA THR A 624 -19.32 1.16 -24.98
C THR A 624 -18.17 1.94 -25.61
N ASP A 625 -17.78 3.07 -25.05
CA ASP A 625 -16.65 3.86 -25.53
C ASP A 625 -15.29 3.21 -25.20
N PHE A 626 -15.28 2.14 -24.40
CA PHE A 626 -14.08 1.49 -23.92
C PHE A 626 -13.99 0.02 -24.35
N PRO A 627 -12.78 -0.48 -24.62
CA PRO A 627 -12.57 -1.83 -25.12
C PRO A 627 -12.94 -2.91 -24.08
N GLU A 628 -13.60 -3.94 -24.59
CA GLU A 628 -13.99 -5.12 -23.82
C GLU A 628 -13.18 -6.33 -24.24
N ARG A 629 -12.71 -7.12 -23.29
CA ARG A 629 -12.05 -8.41 -23.52
C ARG A 629 -12.45 -9.43 -22.45
N GLY A 630 -13.02 -10.55 -22.90
CA GLY A 630 -13.49 -11.60 -22.00
C GLY A 630 -14.57 -11.08 -21.03
N PHE A 631 -14.37 -11.25 -19.73
CA PHE A 631 -15.25 -10.74 -18.68
C PHE A 631 -14.86 -9.35 -18.14
N GLY A 632 -13.83 -8.73 -18.73
CA GLY A 632 -13.28 -7.44 -18.30
C GLY A 632 -13.51 -6.34 -19.31
N ARG A 633 -13.59 -5.10 -18.82
CA ARG A 633 -13.55 -3.88 -19.62
C ARG A 633 -12.40 -3.01 -19.15
N PHE A 634 -11.65 -2.47 -20.10
CA PHE A 634 -10.43 -1.73 -19.82
C PHE A 634 -10.67 -0.25 -20.07
N VAL A 635 -10.45 0.55 -19.06
CA VAL A 635 -10.59 2.01 -19.08
C VAL A 635 -9.20 2.61 -18.85
N PRO A 636 -8.37 2.70 -19.89
CA PRO A 636 -7.00 3.18 -19.72
C PRO A 636 -6.93 4.68 -19.44
N ASP A 637 -7.90 5.47 -19.93
CA ASP A 637 -7.94 6.92 -19.76
C ASP A 637 -9.37 7.43 -19.99
N LEU A 638 -10.11 7.63 -18.90
CA LEU A 638 -11.40 8.28 -18.88
C LEU A 638 -11.22 9.71 -18.38
N ARG A 639 -11.78 10.69 -19.11
CA ARG A 639 -11.75 12.10 -18.72
C ARG A 639 -13.14 12.69 -18.88
N ASP A 640 -13.61 13.39 -17.85
CA ASP A 640 -14.93 14.01 -17.85
C ASP A 640 -14.93 15.32 -17.03
N GLY A 641 -15.57 16.35 -17.56
CA GLY A 641 -15.65 17.68 -16.97
C GLY A 641 -14.54 18.63 -17.47
N PRO A 642 -14.49 19.85 -16.92
CA PRO A 642 -13.51 20.83 -17.32
C PRO A 642 -12.09 20.41 -16.96
N PRO A 643 -11.09 20.82 -17.74
CA PRO A 643 -9.69 20.49 -17.51
C PRO A 643 -9.12 21.08 -16.20
#